data_980a8301d66c83cc3ccdb437bdb7ea98
#
_entry.id   980a8301d66c83cc3ccdb437bdb7ea98
#
_cell.length_a   1.000
_cell.length_b   1.000
_cell.length_c   1.000
_cell.angle_alpha   90.00
_cell.angle_beta   90.00
_cell.angle_gamma   90.00
#
_symmetry.space_group_name_H-M   'P 1'
#
loop_
_entity.id
_entity.type
_entity.pdbx_description
1 polymer ?
#
loop_
_entity_poly.entity_id
_entity_poly.type
_entity_poly.pdbx_seq_one_letter_code
_entity_poly.pdbx_strand_id
1 'polypeptide(L)'
;MAAAFSSAISLCPYKLCHRLNPRNRYISCCTPSSSSSSSIGVHGSKGPRKRPGKMEGAGRSIDDSVQRRMEQFYEGPDGPPLRVLPIGGLGEIGMNCMLVGNYDRYILIDAGIMFPGYDEPGVQKIIPDTTFIKKWSHKIEAVVITHGHEDHIGALPWVIPALDSHTPIFASSFTMELIKKRLKEFGIFVPSRLKVFKTRRKFTAGPFEVEPITVTHSIPDCSGIVLRCADGTILHTGDWKIDESPLDGKVFDREALEELSKEGVTLMMSDSTNVLSPGRTLSETVVADSLLRHISAAKGRVITTQFASNIHRLGSVKAAADLTGRKLVFVGMSLRTYLDAAWKDGKAPIDPSTLLKVEDIDAYAPKDLLIVTTGSQAEPRAALNLSSYGSSHSLKLSKEDLVLYSAKVIPGNDTRVMQMLNRISDIGSTIVMGKNELLHTSGHAHREELEEVLRIVKPQHFLPVHGELLFLKEHELLGKSTGIQHTAVIKNGEMLGISHLRNRKVLSNGFTSLGKEKLQLMYSDGDKAFGTAAELCIDERLRISSDGIIVVSMEILRPQSTDGMTEKALKGKIRITTRCLWLDKGKLLDGLHKAAHAALSSCPLSSPLSHMERTVSEVLRKLVRKYSSKRPEVIAIAFENPAGVLADEIYGKLSGKSHVGFGISAPRNVLDKDQKRRQESGACAEEGNGHVHPIDAAEQVKGDDMDIERLTHDGATTSSSNSPDEYSTTEGGSELSRKESIQIDSGSPQTMVKTSKPSKRNKWKHDEIQKLIALRGELHSKFQVVRRRMALWEEISSSFLSIGVERSPAQCKSLWASLVQKYEENKRDKKSQEKWPYFEELNRILSGLEATAQK
;
A
#
# COMPACT_ATOMS: atom_id res chain seq x y z
N MET A 1 12.71 -32.43 48.61
CA MET A 1 12.22 -31.38 49.48
C MET A 1 11.61 -30.28 48.66
N ALA A 2 10.31 -30.14 48.75
CA ALA A 2 9.51 -29.18 48.02
C ALA A 2 9.59 -27.80 48.68
N ALA A 3 9.57 -26.74 47.90
CA ALA A 3 9.07 -25.47 48.34
C ALA A 3 8.44 -24.76 47.13
N ALA A 4 7.12 -24.72 47.14
CA ALA A 4 6.27 -23.96 46.22
C ALA A 4 6.31 -22.48 46.57
N PHE A 5 6.35 -21.62 45.60
CA PHE A 5 5.87 -20.24 45.70
C PHE A 5 4.80 -19.99 44.66
N SER A 6 3.58 -19.93 45.19
CA SER A 6 2.39 -19.44 44.54
C SER A 6 2.40 -17.93 44.57
N SER A 7 2.22 -17.27 43.43
CA SER A 7 1.85 -15.86 43.39
C SER A 7 0.57 -15.71 42.55
N ALA A 8 -0.46 -15.29 43.29
CA ALA A 8 -1.80 -15.05 42.82
C ALA A 8 -1.87 -13.89 41.82
N ILE A 9 -2.54 -14.15 40.71
CA ILE A 9 -3.00 -13.12 39.78
C ILE A 9 -4.37 -12.67 40.22
N SER A 10 -4.47 -11.40 40.66
CA SER A 10 -5.72 -10.75 41.00
C SER A 10 -6.45 -10.33 39.72
N LEU A 11 -7.58 -10.96 39.48
CA LEU A 11 -8.56 -10.57 38.48
C LEU A 11 -9.49 -9.52 39.09
N CYS A 12 -9.56 -8.34 38.49
CA CYS A 12 -10.54 -7.32 38.84
C CYS A 12 -11.73 -7.38 37.87
N PRO A 13 -12.98 -7.46 38.37
CA PRO A 13 -14.15 -7.63 37.49
C PRO A 13 -14.71 -6.28 37.05
N TYR A 14 -15.00 -6.17 35.76
CA TYR A 14 -15.77 -5.08 35.20
C TYR A 14 -17.23 -5.16 35.64
N LYS A 15 -17.68 -4.09 36.30
CA LYS A 15 -19.10 -3.83 36.54
C LYS A 15 -19.68 -2.99 35.37
N LEU A 16 -20.70 -3.54 34.76
CA LEU A 16 -21.63 -2.81 33.90
C LEU A 16 -22.34 -1.72 34.68
N CYS A 17 -22.44 -0.52 34.18
CA CYS A 17 -23.46 0.44 34.50
C CYS A 17 -24.18 0.97 33.26
N HIS A 18 -25.50 0.87 33.34
CA HIS A 18 -26.49 1.26 32.34
C HIS A 18 -26.64 2.78 32.19
N ARG A 19 -26.87 3.17 30.99
CA ARG A 19 -27.71 4.27 30.44
C ARG A 19 -28.02 5.46 31.33
N LEU A 20 -27.78 6.66 30.81
CA LEU A 20 -28.75 7.74 30.68
C LEU A 20 -28.37 8.70 29.56
N ASN A 21 -29.38 9.10 28.78
CA ASN A 21 -29.33 9.86 27.54
C ASN A 21 -29.41 11.37 27.78
N PRO A 22 -29.06 12.22 26.86
CA PRO A 22 -28.68 13.61 27.06
C PRO A 22 -29.85 14.60 26.97
N ARG A 23 -29.73 15.71 27.62
CA ARG A 23 -30.50 16.93 27.33
C ARG A 23 -29.55 18.11 27.11
N ASN A 24 -29.72 18.71 25.95
CA ASN A 24 -29.21 20.00 25.51
C ASN A 24 -29.21 21.09 26.61
N ARG A 25 -28.08 21.80 26.69
CA ARG A 25 -28.10 23.22 27.04
C ARG A 25 -27.06 23.97 26.23
N TYR A 26 -27.55 24.82 25.35
CA TYR A 26 -26.79 25.91 24.74
C TYR A 26 -26.39 26.89 25.81
N ILE A 27 -25.13 27.33 25.82
CA ILE A 27 -24.68 28.53 26.50
C ILE A 27 -24.16 29.44 25.40
N SER A 28 -24.91 30.53 25.22
CA SER A 28 -24.63 31.71 24.41
C SER A 28 -23.58 32.55 25.11
N CYS A 29 -22.44 32.84 24.43
CA CYS A 29 -21.56 33.92 24.86
C CYS A 29 -21.86 35.16 24.04
N CYS A 30 -22.33 36.18 24.74
CA CYS A 30 -22.61 37.49 24.25
C CYS A 30 -21.31 38.28 24.07
N THR A 31 -21.16 38.91 22.94
CA THR A 31 -20.28 40.03 22.67
C THR A 31 -20.93 41.34 23.13
N PRO A 32 -20.22 42.34 23.68
CA PRO A 32 -20.75 43.68 23.82
C PRO A 32 -20.34 44.56 22.63
N SER A 33 -21.36 45.07 21.99
CA SER A 33 -21.28 46.12 20.99
C SER A 33 -21.19 47.48 21.67
N SER A 34 -20.43 48.34 21.02
CA SER A 34 -20.32 49.78 21.27
C SER A 34 -21.62 50.54 21.01
N SER A 35 -21.90 51.56 21.83
CA SER A 35 -22.73 52.67 21.42
C SER A 35 -22.30 53.96 22.11
N SER A 36 -22.20 54.93 21.24
CA SER A 36 -21.92 56.36 21.40
C SER A 36 -23.04 57.10 22.15
N SER A 37 -22.72 58.20 22.87
CA SER A 37 -23.27 59.53 22.63
C SER A 37 -22.86 60.53 23.74
N SER A 38 -22.24 61.60 23.33
CA SER A 38 -22.64 62.99 23.35
C SER A 38 -22.65 63.71 24.68
N SER A 39 -21.74 64.64 24.80
CA SER A 39 -21.80 66.11 24.85
C SER A 39 -22.11 66.81 26.20
N ILE A 40 -21.39 67.84 26.37
CA ILE A 40 -21.65 69.17 26.93
C ILE A 40 -20.56 69.59 27.93
N GLY A 41 -19.98 70.63 27.58
CA GLY A 41 -18.87 71.38 28.02
C GLY A 41 -19.13 72.31 29.24
N VAL A 42 -18.12 73.03 29.62
CA VAL A 42 -18.04 74.45 29.97
C VAL A 42 -16.74 74.72 30.74
N HIS A 43 -15.99 75.65 30.20
CA HIS A 43 -15.06 76.66 30.73
C HIS A 43 -14.37 76.52 32.11
N GLY A 44 -13.08 76.80 32.10
CA GLY A 44 -12.48 77.72 33.05
C GLY A 44 -11.02 77.52 33.44
N SER A 45 -10.22 78.47 32.95
CA SER A 45 -9.10 79.21 33.55
C SER A 45 -7.70 78.54 33.73
N LYS A 46 -6.76 79.31 33.37
CA LYS A 46 -5.30 79.25 33.31
C LYS A 46 -4.59 79.17 34.67
N GLY A 47 -3.46 78.42 34.67
CA GLY A 47 -2.42 78.59 35.74
C GLY A 47 -1.21 77.65 35.46
N PRO A 48 0.03 77.92 35.80
CA PRO A 48 1.17 77.72 34.96
C PRO A 48 2.04 76.46 35.30
N ARG A 49 2.70 76.00 34.19
CA ARG A 49 3.90 75.16 34.11
C ARG A 49 4.59 74.61 35.38
N LYS A 50 4.65 73.29 35.48
CA LYS A 50 5.85 72.58 35.94
C LYS A 50 6.06 71.34 35.07
N ARG A 51 7.26 71.22 34.48
CA ARG A 51 7.72 70.01 33.77
C ARG A 51 7.86 68.85 34.76
N PRO A 52 7.34 67.69 34.48
CA PRO A 52 7.85 66.43 35.06
C PRO A 52 8.76 65.72 34.04
N GLY A 53 9.83 65.12 34.62
CA GLY A 53 10.89 64.52 33.88
C GLY A 53 10.56 63.24 33.19
N LYS A 54 11.35 62.98 32.19
CA LYS A 54 11.57 61.74 31.50
C LYS A 54 11.41 60.47 32.37
N MET A 55 10.34 59.72 32.12
CA MET A 55 10.28 58.31 32.46
C MET A 55 9.35 57.44 31.56
N GLU A 56 8.95 57.98 30.40
CA GLU A 56 8.14 57.23 29.41
C GLU A 56 8.94 56.54 28.29
N GLY A 57 10.28 56.66 28.30
CA GLY A 57 11.13 56.13 27.25
C GLY A 57 11.59 54.68 27.43
N ALA A 58 11.55 54.13 28.64
CA ALA A 58 12.11 52.81 28.95
C ALA A 58 11.11 51.66 28.67
N GLY A 59 9.80 51.90 28.85
CA GLY A 59 8.77 50.88 28.60
C GLY A 59 8.56 50.62 27.10
N ARG A 60 8.47 51.66 26.31
CA ARG A 60 8.32 51.56 24.85
C ARG A 60 9.56 50.98 24.17
N SER A 61 10.76 51.27 24.67
CA SER A 61 12.00 50.68 24.15
C SER A 61 12.14 49.18 24.39
N ILE A 62 11.54 48.65 25.48
CA ILE A 62 11.53 47.20 25.78
C ILE A 62 10.48 46.51 24.91
N ASP A 63 9.29 47.05 24.78
CA ASP A 63 8.26 46.51 23.90
C ASP A 63 8.67 46.54 22.44
N ASP A 64 9.24 47.66 21.93
CA ASP A 64 9.77 47.77 20.58
C ASP A 64 10.95 46.84 20.36
N SER A 65 11.75 46.55 21.37
CA SER A 65 12.88 45.63 21.26
C SER A 65 12.40 44.15 21.30
N VAL A 66 11.36 43.87 22.02
CA VAL A 66 10.71 42.54 22.04
C VAL A 66 9.94 42.35 20.74
N GLN A 67 9.21 43.36 20.28
CA GLN A 67 8.51 43.34 19.01
C GLN A 67 9.48 43.17 17.81
N ARG A 68 10.58 43.93 17.75
CA ARG A 68 11.64 43.72 16.75
C ARG A 68 12.37 42.38 16.87
N ARG A 69 12.47 41.81 18.05
CA ARG A 69 12.98 40.43 18.23
C ARG A 69 11.97 39.38 17.79
N MET A 70 10.69 39.60 18.00
CA MET A 70 9.63 38.78 17.45
C MET A 70 9.52 38.90 15.93
N GLU A 71 9.64 40.11 15.38
CA GLU A 71 9.69 40.38 13.94
C GLU A 71 10.96 39.82 13.25
N GLN A 72 12.09 39.68 13.96
CA GLN A 72 13.29 38.99 13.48
C GLN A 72 13.12 37.47 13.35
N PHE A 73 12.06 36.89 13.93
CA PHE A 73 11.67 35.47 13.78
C PHE A 73 10.52 35.30 12.76
N TYR A 74 9.89 36.39 12.35
CA TYR A 74 8.88 36.37 11.30
C TYR A 74 9.58 36.65 9.97
N GLU A 75 9.93 35.61 9.26
CA GLU A 75 10.70 35.72 8.02
C GLU A 75 9.80 36.12 6.84
N GLY A 76 9.07 37.22 6.98
CA GLY A 76 8.27 37.80 5.91
C GLY A 76 6.95 37.06 5.65
N PRO A 77 6.24 37.40 4.54
CA PRO A 77 4.94 36.86 4.19
C PRO A 77 5.00 35.35 3.86
N ASP A 78 6.17 34.79 3.59
CA ASP A 78 6.34 33.41 3.18
C ASP A 78 6.45 32.42 4.35
N GLY A 79 6.52 32.91 5.60
CA GLY A 79 6.62 32.11 6.83
C GLY A 79 7.98 31.43 7.02
N PRO A 80 8.05 30.40 7.90
CA PRO A 80 9.30 29.69 8.21
C PRO A 80 9.94 29.07 6.97
N PRO A 81 11.30 29.20 6.82
CA PRO A 81 12.01 28.75 5.61
C PRO A 81 12.14 27.24 5.53
N LEU A 82 12.44 26.56 6.64
CA LEU A 82 12.54 25.11 6.65
C LEU A 82 11.16 24.49 6.83
N ARG A 83 10.84 23.51 5.99
CA ARG A 83 9.49 22.91 5.96
C ARG A 83 9.59 21.39 5.89
N VAL A 84 8.73 20.71 6.66
CA VAL A 84 8.61 19.26 6.67
C VAL A 84 7.15 18.90 6.43
N LEU A 85 6.90 18.00 5.48
CA LEU A 85 5.59 17.44 5.19
C LEU A 85 5.71 15.92 5.02
N PRO A 86 5.35 15.13 6.03
CA PRO A 86 5.31 13.67 5.90
C PRO A 86 4.14 13.25 5.02
N ILE A 87 4.41 12.41 4.02
CA ILE A 87 3.41 11.75 3.18
C ILE A 87 3.07 10.38 3.75
N GLY A 88 4.03 9.74 4.43
CA GLY A 88 3.89 8.48 5.13
C GLY A 88 4.96 8.29 6.20
N GLY A 89 4.82 7.23 7.02
CA GLY A 89 5.79 6.83 8.05
C GLY A 89 5.57 7.43 9.44
N LEU A 90 4.54 8.24 9.65
CA LEU A 90 4.22 8.83 10.96
C LEU A 90 2.89 8.31 11.50
N GLY A 91 2.95 7.65 12.66
CA GLY A 91 1.82 6.99 13.30
C GLY A 91 1.53 5.59 12.73
N GLU A 92 2.49 5.02 12.01
CA GLU A 92 2.45 3.73 11.35
C GLU A 92 3.87 3.14 11.22
N ILE A 93 3.99 1.85 10.96
CA ILE A 93 5.27 1.18 10.68
C ILE A 93 5.36 0.89 9.19
N GLY A 94 6.27 1.56 8.50
CA GLY A 94 6.49 1.46 7.06
C GLY A 94 6.05 2.70 6.28
N MET A 95 6.07 2.61 4.95
CA MET A 95 5.70 3.68 4.02
C MET A 95 6.44 5.01 4.27
N ASN A 96 7.72 4.94 4.66
CA ASN A 96 8.52 6.13 4.90
C ASN A 96 8.60 6.98 3.62
N CYS A 97 8.07 8.20 3.68
CA CYS A 97 7.98 9.10 2.55
C CYS A 97 7.77 10.53 3.05
N MET A 98 8.79 11.38 2.97
CA MET A 98 8.77 12.69 3.59
C MET A 98 9.32 13.78 2.67
N LEU A 99 8.60 14.87 2.53
CA LEU A 99 9.09 16.08 1.89
C LEU A 99 9.80 16.97 2.91
N VAL A 100 11.03 17.35 2.59
CA VAL A 100 11.81 18.33 3.34
C VAL A 100 12.16 19.45 2.39
N GLY A 101 11.89 20.69 2.79
CA GLY A 101 12.02 21.84 1.91
C GLY A 101 12.67 23.05 2.56
N ASN A 102 13.14 23.92 1.68
CA ASN A 102 13.51 25.28 1.98
C ASN A 102 12.56 26.19 1.17
N TYR A 103 11.64 26.88 1.88
CA TYR A 103 10.46 27.53 1.27
C TYR A 103 9.66 26.57 0.39
N ASP A 104 9.48 26.88 -0.87
CA ASP A 104 8.67 26.09 -1.82
C ASP A 104 9.48 25.13 -2.70
N ARG A 105 10.74 24.85 -2.33
CA ARG A 105 11.66 23.92 -3.01
C ARG A 105 11.90 22.72 -2.12
N TYR A 106 11.58 21.51 -2.59
CA TYR A 106 11.57 20.30 -1.76
C TYR A 106 12.46 19.21 -2.33
N ILE A 107 12.94 18.35 -1.43
CA ILE A 107 13.42 17.02 -1.75
C ILE A 107 12.50 15.98 -1.09
N LEU A 108 12.40 14.81 -1.68
CA LEU A 108 11.70 13.67 -1.11
C LEU A 108 12.72 12.75 -0.45
N ILE A 109 12.56 12.48 0.83
CA ILE A 109 13.35 11.49 1.58
C ILE A 109 12.53 10.22 1.65
N ASP A 110 13.09 9.13 1.08
CA ASP A 110 12.52 7.80 0.96
C ASP A 110 11.19 7.73 0.17
N ALA A 111 10.83 6.52 -0.24
CA ALA A 111 9.61 6.18 -0.95
C ALA A 111 9.25 4.71 -0.66
N GLY A 112 8.77 4.46 0.54
CA GLY A 112 8.52 3.14 1.08
C GLY A 112 7.13 2.61 0.83
N ILE A 113 6.95 1.29 1.04
CA ILE A 113 5.64 0.64 1.15
C ILE A 113 5.32 0.31 2.60
N MET A 114 4.03 0.09 2.87
CA MET A 114 3.53 -0.53 4.08
C MET A 114 2.83 -1.85 3.73
N PHE A 115 2.86 -2.81 4.64
CA PHE A 115 2.11 -4.06 4.49
C PHE A 115 0.72 -3.92 5.14
N PRO A 116 -0.34 -4.50 4.52
CA PRO A 116 -1.70 -4.37 5.01
C PRO A 116 -1.92 -5.10 6.33
N GLY A 117 -2.83 -4.59 7.13
CA GLY A 117 -3.38 -5.23 8.31
C GLY A 117 -4.41 -6.31 8.02
N TYR A 118 -5.07 -6.80 9.06
CA TYR A 118 -6.16 -7.79 8.94
C TYR A 118 -7.47 -7.20 8.43
N ASP A 119 -7.64 -5.91 8.57
CA ASP A 119 -8.80 -5.12 8.16
C ASP A 119 -8.77 -4.70 6.68
N GLU A 120 -7.72 -5.10 5.96
CA GLU A 120 -7.53 -4.79 4.54
C GLU A 120 -7.49 -6.07 3.67
N PRO A 121 -8.59 -6.85 3.63
CA PRO A 121 -8.61 -8.14 2.96
C PRO A 121 -8.36 -8.02 1.45
N GLY A 122 -7.40 -8.84 0.95
CA GLY A 122 -7.04 -8.88 -0.47
C GLY A 122 -6.04 -7.82 -0.91
N VAL A 123 -5.66 -6.89 -0.03
CA VAL A 123 -4.57 -5.93 -0.26
C VAL A 123 -3.23 -6.63 -0.04
N GLN A 124 -2.25 -6.32 -0.87
CA GLN A 124 -0.89 -6.86 -0.74
C GLN A 124 0.12 -5.82 -0.28
N LYS A 125 -0.07 -4.56 -0.67
CA LYS A 125 0.82 -3.43 -0.38
C LYS A 125 0.02 -2.15 -0.28
N ILE A 126 0.51 -1.22 0.52
CA ILE A 126 0.02 0.16 0.62
C ILE A 126 1.17 1.08 0.24
N ILE A 127 0.89 2.09 -0.56
CA ILE A 127 1.88 3.06 -1.05
C ILE A 127 1.44 4.49 -0.74
N PRO A 128 2.39 5.46 -0.68
CA PRO A 128 2.09 6.86 -0.50
C PRO A 128 1.17 7.42 -1.59
N ASP A 129 0.50 8.52 -1.31
CA ASP A 129 -0.36 9.23 -2.26
C ASP A 129 0.43 9.74 -3.47
N THR A 130 0.47 8.94 -4.53
CA THR A 130 1.14 9.30 -5.78
C THR A 130 0.43 10.43 -6.54
N THR A 131 -0.86 10.66 -6.27
CA THR A 131 -1.61 11.77 -6.86
C THR A 131 -1.17 13.10 -6.25
N PHE A 132 -0.97 13.12 -4.93
CA PHE A 132 -0.40 14.27 -4.22
C PHE A 132 1.04 14.54 -4.70
N ILE A 133 1.90 13.52 -4.76
CA ILE A 133 3.29 13.65 -5.26
C ILE A 133 3.29 14.23 -6.68
N LYS A 134 2.40 13.75 -7.56
CA LYS A 134 2.27 14.28 -8.92
C LYS A 134 1.83 15.74 -8.95
N LYS A 135 0.91 16.15 -8.08
CA LYS A 135 0.49 17.55 -7.93
C LYS A 135 1.66 18.45 -7.56
N TRP A 136 2.60 17.95 -6.75
CA TRP A 136 3.76 18.66 -6.24
C TRP A 136 5.05 18.41 -7.01
N SER A 137 5.03 17.63 -8.10
CA SER A 137 6.23 17.19 -8.84
C SER A 137 7.14 18.36 -9.25
N HIS A 138 6.56 19.48 -9.64
CA HIS A 138 7.29 20.69 -10.04
C HIS A 138 8.05 21.40 -8.89
N LYS A 139 7.76 21.03 -7.63
CA LYS A 139 8.45 21.52 -6.43
C LYS A 139 9.45 20.50 -5.88
N ILE A 140 9.40 19.23 -6.34
CA ILE A 140 10.25 18.13 -5.85
C ILE A 140 11.46 18.00 -6.77
N GLU A 141 12.60 18.53 -6.31
CA GLU A 141 13.80 18.66 -7.15
C GLU A 141 14.71 17.44 -7.08
N ALA A 142 14.60 16.59 -6.05
CA ALA A 142 15.36 15.36 -5.91
C ALA A 142 14.67 14.35 -5.01
N VAL A 143 15.06 13.07 -5.15
CA VAL A 143 14.76 11.99 -4.19
C VAL A 143 16.07 11.54 -3.57
N VAL A 144 16.11 11.42 -2.24
CA VAL A 144 17.28 10.95 -1.50
C VAL A 144 16.86 9.74 -0.65
N ILE A 145 17.49 8.61 -0.85
CA ILE A 145 17.16 7.34 -0.19
C ILE A 145 18.18 7.04 0.92
N THR A 146 17.69 6.78 2.11
CA THR A 146 18.49 6.46 3.29
C THR A 146 19.13 5.07 3.22
N HIS A 147 18.33 4.04 2.87
CA HIS A 147 18.78 2.65 2.76
C HIS A 147 17.82 1.78 1.92
N GLY A 148 18.11 0.48 1.78
CA GLY A 148 17.51 -0.41 0.82
C GLY A 148 16.37 -1.31 1.34
N HIS A 149 15.74 -1.02 2.48
CA HIS A 149 14.55 -1.75 2.92
C HIS A 149 13.29 -1.37 2.14
N GLU A 150 12.31 -2.28 2.11
CA GLU A 150 11.07 -2.12 1.35
C GLU A 150 10.22 -0.93 1.80
N ASP A 151 10.23 -0.64 3.08
CA ASP A 151 9.53 0.49 3.68
C ASP A 151 10.22 1.84 3.45
N HIS A 152 11.34 1.84 2.69
CA HIS A 152 12.07 3.04 2.23
C HIS A 152 12.21 3.12 0.70
N ILE A 153 12.25 1.99 -0.03
CA ILE A 153 12.39 1.99 -1.50
C ILE A 153 11.23 1.31 -2.24
N GLY A 154 10.37 0.61 -1.53
CA GLY A 154 9.38 -0.28 -2.12
C GLY A 154 8.36 0.41 -3.03
N ALA A 155 8.04 1.70 -2.79
CA ALA A 155 7.09 2.45 -3.58
C ALA A 155 7.71 3.21 -4.78
N LEU A 156 9.04 3.19 -4.96
CA LEU A 156 9.72 3.86 -6.09
C LEU A 156 9.11 3.54 -7.46
N PRO A 157 8.65 2.31 -7.78
CA PRO A 157 8.01 2.03 -9.05
C PRO A 157 6.78 2.89 -9.37
N TRP A 158 6.09 3.39 -8.37
CA TRP A 158 4.90 4.23 -8.51
C TRP A 158 5.19 5.72 -8.27
N VAL A 159 6.15 6.03 -7.41
CA VAL A 159 6.57 7.40 -7.11
C VAL A 159 7.35 8.01 -8.26
N ILE A 160 8.30 7.27 -8.88
CA ILE A 160 9.12 7.78 -10.00
C ILE A 160 8.29 8.27 -11.20
N PRO A 161 7.22 7.58 -11.63
CA PRO A 161 6.34 8.08 -12.70
C PRO A 161 5.48 9.29 -12.30
N ALA A 162 5.31 9.54 -10.99
CA ALA A 162 4.58 10.71 -10.48
C ALA A 162 5.44 11.97 -10.40
N LEU A 163 6.76 11.83 -10.44
CA LEU A 163 7.73 12.94 -10.43
C LEU A 163 8.04 13.45 -11.84
N ASP A 164 8.65 14.61 -11.92
CA ASP A 164 9.14 15.14 -13.19
C ASP A 164 10.22 14.23 -13.79
N SER A 165 10.29 14.20 -15.12
CA SER A 165 11.15 13.26 -15.86
C SER A 165 12.64 13.41 -15.58
N HIS A 166 13.06 14.56 -15.04
CA HIS A 166 14.45 14.90 -14.77
C HIS A 166 14.85 14.82 -13.29
N THR A 167 13.89 14.64 -12.38
CA THR A 167 14.15 14.56 -10.93
C THR A 167 15.16 13.45 -10.64
N PRO A 168 16.38 13.75 -10.13
CA PRO A 168 17.39 12.74 -9.83
C PRO A 168 17.04 11.94 -8.57
N ILE A 169 17.52 10.70 -8.52
CA ILE A 169 17.33 9.77 -7.40
C ILE A 169 18.70 9.38 -6.87
N PHE A 170 18.97 9.77 -5.63
CA PHE A 170 20.23 9.53 -4.96
C PHE A 170 20.11 8.38 -3.95
N ALA A 171 21.05 7.45 -3.97
CA ALA A 171 21.14 6.35 -3.00
C ALA A 171 22.59 5.89 -2.85
N SER A 172 22.89 5.14 -1.78
CA SER A 172 24.16 4.43 -1.62
C SER A 172 24.35 3.35 -2.70
N SER A 173 25.54 2.82 -2.89
CA SER A 173 25.85 1.88 -3.98
C SER A 173 25.02 0.60 -3.90
N PHE A 174 24.96 -0.03 -2.73
CA PHE A 174 24.16 -1.24 -2.52
C PHE A 174 22.66 -1.00 -2.72
N THR A 175 22.13 0.05 -2.10
CA THR A 175 20.73 0.45 -2.24
C THR A 175 20.39 0.74 -3.71
N MET A 176 21.32 1.34 -4.45
CA MET A 176 21.13 1.63 -5.87
C MET A 176 21.03 0.35 -6.72
N GLU A 177 21.74 -0.72 -6.40
CA GLU A 177 21.60 -2.00 -7.11
C GLU A 177 20.20 -2.63 -6.86
N LEU A 178 19.65 -2.53 -5.64
CA LEU A 178 18.29 -2.95 -5.35
C LEU A 178 17.26 -2.12 -6.15
N ILE A 179 17.44 -0.79 -6.17
CA ILE A 179 16.58 0.12 -6.94
C ILE A 179 16.63 -0.22 -8.44
N LYS A 180 17.83 -0.37 -9.00
CA LYS A 180 18.00 -0.75 -10.43
C LYS A 180 17.29 -2.06 -10.77
N LYS A 181 17.42 -3.08 -9.90
CA LYS A 181 16.75 -4.37 -10.09
C LYS A 181 15.24 -4.19 -10.09
N ARG A 182 14.69 -3.51 -9.07
CA ARG A 182 13.26 -3.26 -8.95
C ARG A 182 12.69 -2.48 -10.12
N LEU A 183 13.33 -1.39 -10.53
CA LEU A 183 12.84 -0.60 -11.66
C LEU A 183 12.86 -1.38 -12.99
N LYS A 184 13.83 -2.29 -13.17
CA LYS A 184 13.84 -3.21 -14.32
C LYS A 184 12.69 -4.19 -14.30
N GLU A 185 12.37 -4.78 -13.14
CA GLU A 185 11.23 -5.69 -12.96
C GLU A 185 9.89 -5.03 -13.30
N PHE A 186 9.77 -3.72 -13.04
CA PHE A 186 8.57 -2.93 -13.36
C PHE A 186 8.61 -2.26 -14.74
N GLY A 187 9.69 -2.42 -15.52
CA GLY A 187 9.83 -1.84 -16.85
C GLY A 187 9.95 -0.31 -16.91
N ILE A 188 10.34 0.32 -15.80
CA ILE A 188 10.47 1.79 -15.68
C ILE A 188 11.91 2.24 -15.42
N PHE A 189 12.89 1.44 -15.86
CA PHE A 189 14.30 1.72 -15.62
C PHE A 189 14.77 2.99 -16.36
N VAL A 190 15.18 4.00 -15.61
CA VAL A 190 15.61 5.34 -16.06
C VAL A 190 17.03 5.65 -15.57
N PRO A 191 18.08 5.08 -16.17
CA PRO A 191 19.45 5.12 -15.65
C PRO A 191 20.02 6.55 -15.50
N SER A 192 19.60 7.48 -16.37
CA SER A 192 20.07 8.89 -16.31
C SER A 192 19.70 9.62 -15.02
N ARG A 193 18.62 9.20 -14.36
CA ARG A 193 18.14 9.77 -13.09
C ARG A 193 18.84 9.19 -11.86
N LEU A 194 19.46 8.01 -11.98
CA LEU A 194 20.03 7.27 -10.85
C LEU A 194 21.45 7.75 -10.55
N LYS A 195 21.65 8.27 -9.35
CA LYS A 195 22.90 8.85 -8.86
C LYS A 195 23.35 8.14 -7.59
N VAL A 196 24.58 7.62 -7.60
CA VAL A 196 25.18 6.99 -6.42
C VAL A 196 25.94 8.04 -5.61
N PHE A 197 25.62 8.12 -4.32
CA PHE A 197 26.40 8.93 -3.37
C PHE A 197 27.39 8.07 -2.57
N LYS A 198 28.33 8.72 -1.93
CA LYS A 198 29.27 8.11 -0.96
C LYS A 198 29.13 8.82 0.38
N THR A 199 29.19 8.06 1.47
CA THR A 199 29.20 8.60 2.83
C THR A 199 30.32 9.62 3.02
N ARG A 200 30.09 10.65 3.82
CA ARG A 200 30.99 11.78 4.10
C ARG A 200 31.38 12.60 2.85
N ARG A 201 30.70 12.39 1.71
CA ARG A 201 30.90 13.22 0.52
C ARG A 201 29.64 14.03 0.22
N LYS A 202 29.82 15.34 0.24
CA LYS A 202 28.77 16.31 -0.02
C LYS A 202 28.37 16.35 -1.49
N PHE A 203 27.07 16.52 -1.74
CA PHE A 203 26.50 16.75 -3.08
C PHE A 203 25.31 17.68 -2.97
N THR A 204 24.87 18.26 -4.08
CA THR A 204 23.67 19.11 -4.13
C THR A 204 22.46 18.32 -4.53
N ALA A 205 21.36 18.46 -3.75
CA ALA A 205 20.06 17.94 -4.08
C ALA A 205 18.99 19.00 -3.77
N GLY A 206 18.33 19.54 -4.80
CA GLY A 206 17.39 20.64 -4.67
C GLY A 206 17.99 21.86 -3.98
N PRO A 207 17.36 22.38 -2.92
CA PRO A 207 17.86 23.56 -2.20
C PRO A 207 18.97 23.23 -1.17
N PHE A 208 19.36 21.95 -1.03
CA PHE A 208 20.27 21.54 0.02
C PHE A 208 21.63 21.07 -0.49
N GLU A 209 22.68 21.36 0.29
CA GLU A 209 23.90 20.59 0.31
C GLU A 209 23.66 19.36 1.20
N VAL A 210 23.79 18.16 0.63
CA VAL A 210 23.48 16.89 1.28
C VAL A 210 24.77 16.16 1.62
N GLU A 211 24.93 15.73 2.88
CA GLU A 211 26.04 14.88 3.33
C GLU A 211 25.47 13.61 3.98
N PRO A 212 25.64 12.43 3.36
CA PRO A 212 25.31 11.16 3.99
C PRO A 212 26.36 10.80 5.05
N ILE A 213 25.93 10.40 6.24
CA ILE A 213 26.77 9.87 7.32
C ILE A 213 26.50 8.38 7.51
N THR A 214 27.48 7.62 7.97
CA THR A 214 27.33 6.17 8.19
C THR A 214 26.54 5.90 9.46
N VAL A 215 25.44 5.14 9.34
CA VAL A 215 24.71 4.58 10.47
C VAL A 215 24.71 3.05 10.35
N THR A 216 24.70 2.35 11.48
CA THR A 216 24.61 0.89 11.50
C THR A 216 23.15 0.47 11.55
N HIS A 217 22.80 -0.54 10.76
CA HIS A 217 21.46 -1.11 10.68
C HIS A 217 21.55 -2.60 10.27
N SER A 218 20.45 -3.23 9.90
CA SER A 218 20.39 -4.65 9.51
C SER A 218 20.65 -4.90 8.01
N ILE A 219 21.02 -3.89 7.25
CA ILE A 219 21.30 -3.95 5.80
C ILE A 219 22.53 -3.10 5.47
N PRO A 220 23.37 -3.44 4.46
CA PRO A 220 24.55 -2.66 4.12
C PRO A 220 24.25 -1.22 3.67
N ASP A 221 25.21 -0.33 3.92
CA ASP A 221 25.25 1.06 3.44
C ASP A 221 24.07 1.93 3.88
N CYS A 222 23.57 1.73 5.10
CA CYS A 222 22.59 2.65 5.69
C CYS A 222 23.22 4.01 5.97
N SER A 223 22.45 5.06 5.74
CA SER A 223 22.93 6.43 5.84
C SER A 223 21.94 7.31 6.58
N GLY A 224 22.42 8.05 7.57
CA GLY A 224 21.78 9.28 8.01
C GLY A 224 22.05 10.39 6.99
N ILE A 225 21.11 11.31 6.83
CA ILE A 225 21.15 12.38 5.82
C ILE A 225 21.22 13.74 6.52
N VAL A 226 22.33 14.45 6.30
CA VAL A 226 22.50 15.84 6.73
C VAL A 226 22.17 16.76 5.58
N LEU A 227 21.28 17.70 5.80
CA LEU A 227 20.84 18.69 4.82
C LEU A 227 21.23 20.08 5.31
N ARG A 228 22.02 20.80 4.53
CA ARG A 228 22.44 22.15 4.87
C ARG A 228 21.91 23.16 3.86
N CYS A 229 21.42 24.26 4.35
CA CYS A 229 21.10 25.45 3.57
C CYS A 229 21.38 26.73 4.36
N ALA A 230 21.16 27.90 3.77
CA ALA A 230 21.38 29.19 4.44
C ALA A 230 20.54 29.37 5.73
N ASP A 231 19.41 28.68 5.82
CA ASP A 231 18.44 28.80 6.91
C ASP A 231 18.60 27.76 8.03
N GLY A 232 19.57 26.87 7.90
CA GLY A 232 19.92 25.93 8.96
C GLY A 232 20.34 24.55 8.46
N THR A 233 20.63 23.67 9.44
CA THR A 233 21.07 22.29 9.23
C THR A 233 20.00 21.32 9.75
N ILE A 234 19.61 20.35 8.93
CA ILE A 234 18.67 19.30 9.29
C ILE A 234 19.41 17.96 9.31
N LEU A 235 19.20 17.16 10.34
CA LEU A 235 19.64 15.77 10.43
C LEU A 235 18.41 14.85 10.36
N HIS A 236 18.34 14.00 9.33
CA HIS A 236 17.44 12.85 9.27
C HIS A 236 18.26 11.59 9.50
N THR A 237 18.01 10.86 10.58
CA THR A 237 18.87 9.72 10.97
C THR A 237 18.74 8.52 10.02
N GLY A 238 17.66 8.40 9.25
CA GLY A 238 17.26 7.12 8.69
C GLY A 238 17.00 6.11 9.81
N ASP A 239 17.02 4.84 9.48
CA ASP A 239 16.92 3.73 10.44
C ASP A 239 18.31 3.38 10.96
N TRP A 240 18.44 3.23 12.27
CA TRP A 240 19.75 3.10 12.87
C TRP A 240 19.74 2.39 14.22
N LYS A 241 20.91 1.86 14.59
CA LYS A 241 21.30 1.47 15.94
C LYS A 241 22.77 1.86 16.16
N ILE A 242 23.28 1.69 17.36
CA ILE A 242 24.74 1.78 17.60
C ILE A 242 25.29 0.36 17.72
N ASP A 243 26.03 -0.10 16.73
CA ASP A 243 26.76 -1.37 16.78
C ASP A 243 28.26 -1.07 16.81
N GLU A 244 28.91 -1.41 17.94
CA GLU A 244 30.33 -1.15 18.15
C GLU A 244 31.23 -2.20 17.47
N SER A 245 30.63 -3.33 17.07
CA SER A 245 31.38 -4.45 16.46
C SER A 245 30.60 -5.00 15.26
N PRO A 246 30.25 -4.15 14.26
CA PRO A 246 29.50 -4.58 13.10
C PRO A 246 30.32 -5.54 12.24
N LEU A 247 29.65 -6.54 11.64
CA LEU A 247 30.29 -7.61 10.87
C LEU A 247 31.00 -7.14 9.60
N ASP A 248 30.65 -5.98 9.06
CA ASP A 248 31.29 -5.36 7.89
C ASP A 248 32.38 -4.34 8.28
N GLY A 249 32.64 -4.15 9.58
CA GLY A 249 33.62 -3.21 10.11
C GLY A 249 33.26 -1.72 10.01
N LYS A 250 32.04 -1.39 9.49
CA LYS A 250 31.58 0.00 9.37
C LYS A 250 30.82 0.40 10.63
N VAL A 251 31.53 0.98 11.58
CA VAL A 251 30.95 1.47 12.84
C VAL A 251 30.05 2.68 12.62
N PHE A 252 29.16 2.92 13.57
CA PHE A 252 28.31 4.10 13.64
C PHE A 252 29.19 5.38 13.74
N ASP A 253 28.89 6.37 12.89
CA ASP A 253 29.71 7.59 12.73
C ASP A 253 29.41 8.63 13.84
N ARG A 254 29.89 8.37 15.03
CA ARG A 254 29.76 9.30 16.18
C ARG A 254 30.50 10.61 15.94
N GLU A 255 31.64 10.58 15.29
CA GLU A 255 32.43 11.76 14.97
C GLU A 255 31.63 12.76 14.15
N ALA A 256 30.89 12.26 13.14
CA ALA A 256 29.97 13.10 12.37
C ALA A 256 28.90 13.78 13.25
N LEU A 257 28.36 13.07 14.23
CA LEU A 257 27.35 13.66 15.13
C LEU A 257 27.97 14.72 16.07
N GLU A 258 29.19 14.51 16.52
CA GLU A 258 29.90 15.49 17.33
C GLU A 258 30.30 16.74 16.53
N GLU A 259 30.69 16.59 15.26
CA GLU A 259 30.91 17.69 14.32
C GLU A 259 29.61 18.48 14.11
N LEU A 260 28.50 17.81 13.86
CA LEU A 260 27.19 18.42 13.71
C LEU A 260 26.72 19.15 14.98
N SER A 261 27.04 18.60 16.16
CA SER A 261 26.72 19.26 17.43
C SER A 261 27.50 20.60 17.58
N LYS A 262 28.72 20.67 17.10
CA LYS A 262 29.56 21.91 17.08
C LYS A 262 29.04 22.90 16.02
N GLU A 263 28.66 22.40 14.85
CA GLU A 263 28.01 23.20 13.78
C GLU A 263 26.66 23.78 14.23
N GLY A 264 25.88 23.01 14.96
CA GLY A 264 24.54 23.34 15.44
C GLY A 264 23.45 22.82 14.50
N VAL A 265 22.67 21.85 15.00
CA VAL A 265 21.55 21.24 14.26
C VAL A 265 20.27 22.01 14.54
N THR A 266 19.66 22.55 13.50
CA THR A 266 18.38 23.25 13.59
C THR A 266 17.22 22.30 13.85
N LEU A 267 17.15 21.19 13.09
CA LEU A 267 16.14 20.15 13.24
C LEU A 267 16.78 18.76 13.19
N MET A 268 16.45 17.92 14.13
CA MET A 268 16.74 16.48 14.08
C MET A 268 15.44 15.70 13.94
N MET A 269 15.42 14.82 12.96
CA MET A 269 14.36 13.81 12.74
C MET A 269 14.96 12.43 12.98
N SER A 270 14.38 11.64 13.89
CA SER A 270 14.98 10.35 14.30
C SER A 270 13.95 9.23 14.41
N ASP A 271 14.38 8.03 13.98
CA ASP A 271 13.66 6.76 14.09
C ASP A 271 13.19 6.49 15.54
N SER A 272 11.92 6.10 15.68
CA SER A 272 11.25 5.87 16.97
C SER A 272 10.87 4.41 17.22
N THR A 273 11.19 3.49 16.30
CA THR A 273 10.66 2.11 16.24
C THR A 273 10.82 1.34 17.56
N ASN A 274 11.92 1.51 18.27
CA ASN A 274 12.21 0.77 19.50
C ASN A 274 12.32 1.63 20.78
N VAL A 275 11.77 2.82 20.80
CA VAL A 275 11.83 3.73 21.95
C VAL A 275 11.30 3.12 23.26
N LEU A 276 10.37 2.16 23.17
CA LEU A 276 9.82 1.43 24.32
C LEU A 276 10.73 0.28 24.80
N SER A 277 11.76 -0.08 24.02
CA SER A 277 12.70 -1.14 24.40
C SER A 277 13.78 -0.55 25.32
N PRO A 278 13.89 -1.01 26.57
CA PRO A 278 14.91 -0.53 27.48
C PRO A 278 16.31 -1.04 27.09
N GLY A 279 17.34 -0.35 27.57
CA GLY A 279 18.73 -0.73 27.36
C GLY A 279 19.23 -0.39 25.96
N ARG A 280 20.19 -1.17 25.49
CA ARG A 280 20.88 -1.04 24.19
C ARG A 280 20.65 -2.27 23.32
N THR A 281 20.82 -2.13 22.03
CA THR A 281 20.78 -3.24 21.09
C THR A 281 22.05 -4.10 21.23
N LEU A 282 21.93 -5.38 20.90
CA LEU A 282 23.08 -6.27 20.81
C LEU A 282 23.77 -6.10 19.45
N SER A 283 25.08 -6.40 19.42
CA SER A 283 25.81 -6.50 18.15
C SER A 283 25.39 -7.73 17.34
N GLU A 284 25.48 -7.66 16.01
CA GLU A 284 25.29 -8.83 15.13
C GLU A 284 26.35 -9.94 15.37
N THR A 285 27.52 -9.61 15.94
CA THR A 285 28.53 -10.62 16.35
C THR A 285 27.98 -11.58 17.39
N VAL A 286 27.19 -11.11 18.38
CA VAL A 286 26.54 -11.97 19.39
C VAL A 286 25.56 -12.96 18.76
N VAL A 287 24.84 -12.50 17.72
CA VAL A 287 23.93 -13.37 16.95
C VAL A 287 24.72 -14.40 16.13
N ALA A 288 25.85 -13.99 15.54
CA ALA A 288 26.73 -14.88 14.80
C ALA A 288 27.26 -16.03 15.67
N ASP A 289 27.73 -15.72 16.90
CA ASP A 289 28.21 -16.72 17.86
C ASP A 289 27.10 -17.68 18.29
N SER A 290 25.90 -17.17 18.51
CA SER A 290 24.75 -18.00 18.85
C SER A 290 24.33 -18.92 17.70
N LEU A 291 24.27 -18.42 16.47
CA LEU A 291 24.00 -19.23 15.28
C LEU A 291 25.04 -20.36 15.13
N LEU A 292 26.33 -20.03 15.24
CA LEU A 292 27.40 -21.01 15.17
C LEU A 292 27.24 -22.10 16.24
N ARG A 293 26.96 -21.72 17.49
CA ARG A 293 26.73 -22.65 18.60
C ARG A 293 25.62 -23.64 18.29
N HIS A 294 24.44 -23.15 17.87
CA HIS A 294 23.31 -24.01 17.56
C HIS A 294 23.54 -24.88 16.32
N ILE A 295 24.15 -24.34 15.27
CA ILE A 295 24.44 -25.06 14.04
C ILE A 295 25.47 -26.17 14.31
N SER A 296 26.52 -25.90 15.12
CA SER A 296 27.55 -26.88 15.47
C SER A 296 27.02 -28.01 16.34
N ALA A 297 26.08 -27.74 17.24
CA ALA A 297 25.47 -28.74 18.12
C ALA A 297 24.44 -29.65 17.41
N ALA A 298 23.97 -29.21 16.24
CA ALA A 298 22.90 -29.92 15.53
C ALA A 298 23.39 -31.23 14.89
N LYS A 299 22.68 -32.35 15.17
CA LYS A 299 23.00 -33.67 14.61
C LYS A 299 22.32 -33.94 13.25
N GLY A 300 21.21 -33.25 12.98
CA GLY A 300 20.42 -33.36 11.76
C GLY A 300 20.55 -32.14 10.84
N ARG A 301 19.55 -31.97 9.98
CA ARG A 301 19.43 -30.86 9.07
C ARG A 301 19.06 -29.57 9.83
N VAL A 302 19.74 -28.49 9.52
CA VAL A 302 19.45 -27.18 10.11
C VAL A 302 18.75 -26.28 9.10
N ILE A 303 17.66 -25.67 9.51
CA ILE A 303 16.89 -24.72 8.73
C ILE A 303 16.86 -23.41 9.52
N THR A 304 17.39 -22.34 8.97
CA THR A 304 17.30 -21.00 9.57
C THR A 304 16.36 -20.11 8.78
N THR A 305 15.51 -19.33 9.48
CA THR A 305 14.70 -18.28 8.87
C THR A 305 15.06 -16.93 9.44
N GLN A 306 15.22 -15.94 8.57
CA GLN A 306 15.63 -14.59 8.91
C GLN A 306 15.08 -13.59 7.88
N PHE A 307 15.24 -12.30 8.14
CA PHE A 307 14.98 -11.26 7.13
C PHE A 307 15.95 -11.41 5.96
N ALA A 308 15.43 -11.53 4.76
CA ALA A 308 16.24 -11.74 3.55
C ALA A 308 17.18 -10.55 3.23
N SER A 309 16.82 -9.36 3.72
CA SER A 309 17.61 -8.12 3.59
C SER A 309 18.84 -8.09 4.50
N ASN A 310 18.88 -8.90 5.57
CA ASN A 310 20.01 -8.91 6.50
C ASN A 310 21.18 -9.71 5.92
N ILE A 311 21.94 -9.05 5.04
CA ILE A 311 23.12 -9.60 4.35
C ILE A 311 24.22 -9.97 5.35
N HIS A 312 24.39 -9.19 6.43
CA HIS A 312 25.37 -9.45 7.46
C HIS A 312 25.13 -10.81 8.13
N ARG A 313 23.88 -11.10 8.48
CA ARG A 313 23.50 -12.40 9.08
C ARG A 313 23.63 -13.58 8.10
N LEU A 314 23.40 -13.34 6.80
CA LEU A 314 23.72 -14.34 5.78
C LEU A 314 25.21 -14.70 5.79
N GLY A 315 26.09 -13.71 6.01
CA GLY A 315 27.52 -13.95 6.20
C GLY A 315 27.84 -14.82 7.42
N SER A 316 27.16 -14.57 8.56
CA SER A 316 27.29 -15.39 9.77
C SER A 316 26.86 -16.83 9.55
N VAL A 317 25.74 -17.03 8.85
CA VAL A 317 25.25 -18.37 8.49
C VAL A 317 26.22 -19.09 7.55
N LYS A 318 26.82 -18.37 6.59
CA LYS A 318 27.86 -18.93 5.70
C LYS A 318 29.10 -19.34 6.48
N ALA A 319 29.59 -18.47 7.37
CA ALA A 319 30.74 -18.81 8.22
C ALA A 319 30.49 -20.05 9.08
N ALA A 320 29.29 -20.17 9.66
CA ALA A 320 28.87 -21.37 10.41
C ALA A 320 28.78 -22.62 9.52
N ALA A 321 28.32 -22.47 8.26
CA ALA A 321 28.30 -23.56 7.29
C ALA A 321 29.70 -24.09 6.98
N ASP A 322 30.64 -23.18 6.75
CA ASP A 322 32.04 -23.50 6.44
C ASP A 322 32.74 -24.21 7.61
N LEU A 323 32.57 -23.66 8.82
CA LEU A 323 33.16 -24.24 10.04
C LEU A 323 32.61 -25.63 10.39
N THR A 324 31.36 -25.91 10.00
CA THR A 324 30.71 -27.20 10.27
C THR A 324 30.73 -28.16 9.07
N GLY A 325 31.30 -27.72 7.93
CA GLY A 325 31.35 -28.51 6.69
C GLY A 325 29.98 -28.68 5.99
N ARG A 326 28.92 -27.95 6.43
CA ARG A 326 27.58 -28.06 5.87
C ARG A 326 27.45 -27.35 4.52
N LYS A 327 26.67 -27.93 3.62
CA LYS A 327 26.32 -27.30 2.34
C LYS A 327 25.21 -26.29 2.54
N LEU A 328 25.43 -25.07 2.07
CA LEU A 328 24.48 -23.96 2.22
C LEU A 328 23.49 -23.92 1.05
N VAL A 329 22.21 -23.84 1.37
CA VAL A 329 21.10 -23.77 0.41
C VAL A 329 20.20 -22.60 0.70
N PHE A 330 19.80 -21.84 -0.33
CA PHE A 330 18.80 -20.77 -0.21
C PHE A 330 17.45 -21.19 -0.80
N VAL A 331 16.41 -21.18 0.03
CA VAL A 331 15.03 -21.50 -0.37
C VAL A 331 14.18 -20.24 -0.19
N GLY A 332 13.90 -19.56 -1.31
CA GLY A 332 13.15 -18.31 -1.37
C GLY A 332 13.80 -17.26 -2.27
N MET A 333 12.99 -16.60 -3.09
CA MET A 333 13.46 -15.71 -4.14
C MET A 333 14.14 -14.44 -3.58
N SER A 334 13.59 -13.84 -2.50
CA SER A 334 14.13 -12.61 -1.94
C SER A 334 15.56 -12.76 -1.42
N LEU A 335 15.94 -13.94 -0.85
CA LEU A 335 17.33 -14.20 -0.45
C LEU A 335 18.30 -14.06 -1.62
N ARG A 336 17.94 -14.63 -2.78
CA ARG A 336 18.76 -14.49 -4.00
C ARG A 336 18.78 -13.05 -4.51
N THR A 337 17.65 -12.36 -4.42
CA THR A 337 17.54 -10.95 -4.85
C THR A 337 18.51 -10.04 -4.10
N TYR A 338 18.55 -10.14 -2.78
CA TYR A 338 19.46 -9.34 -1.95
C TYR A 338 20.91 -9.77 -2.11
N LEU A 339 21.18 -11.08 -2.19
CA LEU A 339 22.54 -11.60 -2.43
C LEU A 339 23.09 -11.15 -3.80
N ASP A 340 22.28 -11.23 -4.87
CA ASP A 340 22.66 -10.76 -6.23
C ASP A 340 22.99 -9.27 -6.26
N ALA A 341 22.23 -8.44 -5.53
CA ALA A 341 22.51 -7.02 -5.42
C ALA A 341 23.83 -6.76 -4.67
N ALA A 342 24.06 -7.48 -3.56
CA ALA A 342 25.29 -7.40 -2.79
C ALA A 342 26.51 -7.90 -3.60
N TRP A 343 26.32 -8.95 -4.40
CA TRP A 343 27.38 -9.48 -5.29
C TRP A 343 27.79 -8.45 -6.35
N LYS A 344 26.81 -7.81 -7.00
CA LYS A 344 27.08 -6.77 -8.01
C LYS A 344 27.76 -5.55 -7.44
N ASP A 345 27.54 -5.24 -6.17
CA ASP A 345 28.15 -4.13 -5.46
C ASP A 345 29.48 -4.52 -4.76
N GLY A 346 29.92 -5.77 -4.89
CA GLY A 346 31.15 -6.28 -4.26
C GLY A 346 31.08 -6.41 -2.73
N LYS A 347 29.86 -6.49 -2.15
CA LYS A 347 29.60 -6.59 -0.70
C LYS A 347 28.97 -7.91 -0.28
N ALA A 348 28.85 -8.87 -1.19
CA ALA A 348 28.29 -10.16 -0.86
C ALA A 348 29.22 -10.97 0.06
N PRO A 349 28.73 -11.47 1.19
CA PRO A 349 29.52 -12.35 2.05
C PRO A 349 29.61 -13.78 1.52
N ILE A 350 28.90 -14.07 0.42
CA ILE A 350 28.76 -15.40 -0.18
C ILE A 350 28.90 -15.26 -1.68
N ASP A 351 29.76 -16.09 -2.29
CA ASP A 351 29.74 -16.28 -3.74
C ASP A 351 28.47 -17.06 -4.12
N PRO A 352 27.56 -16.49 -4.92
CA PRO A 352 26.33 -17.16 -5.32
C PRO A 352 26.54 -18.51 -6.02
N SER A 353 27.69 -18.70 -6.67
CA SER A 353 28.05 -19.95 -7.35
C SER A 353 28.35 -21.11 -6.41
N THR A 354 28.69 -20.83 -5.13
CA THR A 354 29.00 -21.85 -4.12
C THR A 354 27.74 -22.41 -3.43
N LEU A 355 26.58 -21.81 -3.66
CA LEU A 355 25.32 -22.28 -3.09
C LEU A 355 24.86 -23.57 -3.75
N LEU A 356 24.53 -24.54 -2.93
CA LEU A 356 23.88 -25.76 -3.44
C LEU A 356 22.50 -25.41 -4.03
N LYS A 357 22.17 -26.04 -5.15
CA LYS A 357 20.85 -25.87 -5.76
C LYS A 357 19.76 -26.55 -4.94
N VAL A 358 18.57 -26.00 -4.98
CA VAL A 358 17.43 -26.54 -4.23
C VAL A 358 17.06 -27.94 -4.68
N GLU A 359 17.24 -28.22 -5.96
CA GLU A 359 16.96 -29.53 -6.60
C GLU A 359 17.90 -30.63 -6.12
N ASP A 360 19.08 -30.26 -5.59
CA ASP A 360 20.11 -31.21 -5.15
C ASP A 360 20.04 -31.50 -3.64
N ILE A 361 19.08 -30.95 -2.89
CA ILE A 361 18.96 -31.12 -1.44
C ILE A 361 18.89 -32.61 -1.05
N ASP A 362 18.10 -33.40 -1.76
CA ASP A 362 17.85 -34.79 -1.45
C ASP A 362 19.06 -35.71 -1.75
N ALA A 363 20.10 -35.21 -2.43
CA ALA A 363 21.34 -35.91 -2.70
C ALA A 363 22.34 -35.91 -1.52
N TYR A 364 22.06 -35.08 -0.49
CA TYR A 364 22.96 -34.92 0.66
C TYR A 364 22.32 -35.45 1.94
N ALA A 365 23.17 -35.99 2.84
CA ALA A 365 22.68 -36.41 4.14
C ALA A 365 22.18 -35.20 4.96
N PRO A 366 21.10 -35.31 5.75
CA PRO A 366 20.54 -34.22 6.53
C PRO A 366 21.57 -33.47 7.39
N LYS A 367 22.50 -34.15 8.00
CA LYS A 367 23.56 -33.54 8.81
C LYS A 367 24.51 -32.62 8.04
N ASP A 368 24.58 -32.77 6.70
CA ASP A 368 25.49 -32.00 5.84
C ASP A 368 24.80 -30.77 5.22
N LEU A 369 23.55 -30.53 5.61
CA LEU A 369 22.74 -29.43 5.06
C LEU A 369 22.50 -28.30 6.07
N LEU A 370 22.63 -27.07 5.59
CA LEU A 370 22.19 -25.84 6.25
C LEU A 370 21.34 -25.04 5.28
N ILE A 371 20.08 -24.89 5.58
CA ILE A 371 19.09 -24.27 4.68
C ILE A 371 18.68 -22.91 5.24
N VAL A 372 18.77 -21.86 4.44
CA VAL A 372 18.21 -20.53 4.77
C VAL A 372 16.89 -20.36 4.02
N THR A 373 15.82 -20.02 4.74
CA THR A 373 14.49 -19.86 4.16
C THR A 373 13.94 -18.46 4.32
N THR A 374 13.06 -18.08 3.39
CA THR A 374 12.14 -16.93 3.57
C THR A 374 10.90 -17.36 4.37
N GLY A 375 10.20 -16.41 4.98
CA GLY A 375 8.94 -16.67 5.68
C GLY A 375 9.02 -16.44 7.18
N SER A 376 9.95 -15.62 7.65
CA SER A 376 10.03 -15.24 9.07
C SER A 376 8.79 -14.50 9.57
N GLN A 377 7.98 -13.92 8.69
CA GLN A 377 6.71 -13.26 9.01
C GLN A 377 5.49 -14.09 8.58
N ALA A 378 5.69 -15.35 8.24
CA ALA A 378 4.65 -16.26 7.75
C ALA A 378 3.86 -15.71 6.57
N GLU A 379 4.53 -15.01 5.64
CA GLU A 379 3.93 -14.49 4.42
C GLU A 379 3.35 -15.66 3.60
N PRO A 380 2.17 -15.50 2.98
CA PRO A 380 1.42 -16.62 2.39
C PRO A 380 2.19 -17.45 1.36
N ARG A 381 3.08 -16.81 0.59
CA ARG A 381 3.88 -17.45 -0.48
C ARG A 381 5.34 -17.72 -0.08
N ALA A 382 5.72 -17.45 1.16
CA ALA A 382 7.09 -17.64 1.61
C ALA A 382 7.42 -19.13 1.85
N ALA A 383 8.67 -19.50 1.61
CA ALA A 383 9.12 -20.89 1.58
C ALA A 383 8.80 -21.66 2.88
N LEU A 384 9.14 -21.11 4.05
CA LEU A 384 8.90 -21.78 5.33
C LEU A 384 7.42 -21.97 5.62
N ASN A 385 6.59 -20.94 5.31
CA ASN A 385 5.14 -21.06 5.50
C ASN A 385 4.53 -22.13 4.59
N LEU A 386 4.90 -22.18 3.30
CA LEU A 386 4.47 -23.25 2.40
C LEU A 386 4.95 -24.63 2.86
N SER A 387 6.20 -24.73 3.35
CA SER A 387 6.75 -25.97 3.91
C SER A 387 5.98 -26.45 5.14
N SER A 388 5.53 -25.52 6.00
CA SER A 388 4.71 -25.85 7.18
C SER A 388 3.34 -26.46 6.84
N TYR A 389 2.81 -26.20 5.65
CA TYR A 389 1.57 -26.82 5.13
C TYR A 389 1.84 -28.11 4.33
N GLY A 390 3.11 -28.51 4.15
CA GLY A 390 3.48 -29.59 3.24
C GLY A 390 3.26 -29.28 1.75
N SER A 391 2.95 -28.03 1.42
CA SER A 391 2.65 -27.59 0.04
C SER A 391 3.86 -27.04 -0.72
N SER A 392 5.05 -27.07 -0.12
CA SER A 392 6.29 -26.62 -0.78
C SER A 392 6.88 -27.75 -1.62
N HIS A 393 7.15 -27.45 -2.89
CA HIS A 393 7.89 -28.37 -3.78
C HIS A 393 9.41 -28.31 -3.53
N SER A 394 9.90 -27.24 -2.91
CA SER A 394 11.32 -26.95 -2.75
C SER A 394 11.91 -27.40 -1.41
N LEU A 395 11.08 -27.54 -0.38
CA LEU A 395 11.51 -27.91 0.96
C LEU A 395 10.41 -28.67 1.69
N LYS A 396 10.66 -29.91 2.03
CA LYS A 396 9.81 -30.73 2.91
C LYS A 396 10.44 -30.78 4.29
N LEU A 397 9.67 -30.40 5.32
CA LEU A 397 10.11 -30.49 6.71
C LEU A 397 10.00 -31.93 7.24
N SER A 398 10.88 -32.27 8.17
CA SER A 398 10.90 -33.56 8.85
C SER A 398 11.01 -33.37 10.37
N LYS A 399 10.64 -34.43 11.12
CA LYS A 399 10.71 -34.46 12.59
C LYS A 399 12.13 -34.27 13.17
N GLU A 400 13.15 -34.51 12.34
CA GLU A 400 14.56 -34.43 12.77
C GLU A 400 15.19 -33.08 12.44
N ASP A 401 14.43 -32.19 11.83
CA ASP A 401 14.92 -30.84 11.48
C ASP A 401 15.05 -29.95 12.72
N LEU A 402 16.13 -29.18 12.75
CA LEU A 402 16.31 -28.06 13.68
C LEU A 402 15.98 -26.74 12.97
N VAL A 403 14.92 -26.07 13.40
CA VAL A 403 14.51 -24.77 12.86
C VAL A 403 14.96 -23.65 13.78
N LEU A 404 15.90 -22.83 13.33
CA LEU A 404 16.38 -21.64 14.02
C LEU A 404 15.58 -20.43 13.55
N TYR A 405 14.74 -19.89 14.43
CA TYR A 405 13.95 -18.69 14.14
C TYR A 405 14.76 -17.43 14.48
N SER A 406 15.52 -16.95 13.50
CA SER A 406 16.45 -15.81 13.62
C SER A 406 15.82 -14.49 13.17
N ALA A 407 14.62 -14.19 13.67
CA ALA A 407 13.88 -12.97 13.34
C ALA A 407 13.04 -12.48 14.54
N LYS A 408 12.64 -11.22 14.50
CA LYS A 408 11.59 -10.67 15.37
C LYS A 408 10.26 -10.69 14.62
N VAL A 409 9.18 -11.04 15.31
CA VAL A 409 7.85 -10.90 14.75
C VAL A 409 7.49 -9.43 14.67
N ILE A 410 7.10 -8.96 13.50
CA ILE A 410 6.60 -7.59 13.29
C ILE A 410 5.18 -7.54 13.86
N PRO A 411 4.81 -6.50 14.63
CA PRO A 411 3.45 -6.34 15.14
C PRO A 411 2.40 -6.52 14.04
N GLY A 412 1.32 -7.27 14.36
CA GLY A 412 0.30 -7.64 13.39
C GLY A 412 0.52 -8.99 12.69
N ASN A 413 1.73 -9.56 12.74
CA ASN A 413 2.02 -10.89 12.17
C ASN A 413 1.99 -12.02 13.21
N ASP A 414 1.80 -11.69 14.50
CA ASP A 414 1.94 -12.63 15.63
C ASP A 414 1.12 -13.92 15.44
N THR A 415 -0.15 -13.76 15.11
CA THR A 415 -1.06 -14.92 14.92
C THR A 415 -0.61 -15.81 13.76
N ARG A 416 -0.22 -15.23 12.63
CA ARG A 416 0.22 -15.99 11.44
C ARG A 416 1.52 -16.74 11.71
N VAL A 417 2.48 -16.06 12.34
CA VAL A 417 3.76 -16.66 12.71
C VAL A 417 3.55 -17.79 13.70
N MET A 418 2.74 -17.57 14.76
CA MET A 418 2.47 -18.63 15.74
C MET A 418 1.78 -19.84 15.11
N GLN A 419 0.81 -19.64 14.22
CA GLN A 419 0.18 -20.73 13.48
C GLN A 419 1.16 -21.49 12.59
N MET A 420 2.10 -20.81 11.93
CA MET A 420 3.16 -21.47 11.16
C MET A 420 4.07 -22.30 12.07
N LEU A 421 4.52 -21.74 13.18
CA LEU A 421 5.39 -22.44 14.15
C LEU A 421 4.68 -23.64 14.76
N ASN A 422 3.38 -23.53 15.08
CA ASN A 422 2.59 -24.66 15.57
C ASN A 422 2.56 -25.82 14.56
N ARG A 423 2.35 -25.54 13.26
CA ARG A 423 2.41 -26.57 12.21
C ARG A 423 3.79 -27.22 12.09
N ILE A 424 4.86 -26.42 12.22
CA ILE A 424 6.24 -26.94 12.22
C ILE A 424 6.48 -27.84 13.43
N SER A 425 5.99 -27.45 14.59
CA SER A 425 6.06 -28.26 15.83
C SER A 425 5.24 -29.54 15.71
N ASP A 426 4.08 -29.51 15.07
CA ASP A 426 3.21 -30.68 14.83
C ASP A 426 3.87 -31.71 13.88
N ILE A 427 4.69 -31.26 12.91
CA ILE A 427 5.54 -32.17 12.11
C ILE A 427 6.59 -32.89 13.00
N GLY A 428 6.90 -32.33 14.17
CA GLY A 428 7.89 -32.85 15.10
C GLY A 428 9.28 -32.23 14.97
N SER A 429 9.46 -31.21 14.14
CA SER A 429 10.70 -30.43 14.04
C SER A 429 10.99 -29.68 15.34
N THR A 430 12.24 -29.59 15.73
CA THR A 430 12.68 -28.80 16.89
C THR A 430 12.79 -27.34 16.51
N ILE A 431 12.14 -26.43 17.26
CA ILE A 431 12.21 -24.98 17.02
C ILE A 431 13.02 -24.33 18.13
N VAL A 432 14.04 -23.54 17.75
CA VAL A 432 14.80 -22.66 18.66
C VAL A 432 14.47 -21.23 18.35
N MET A 433 13.93 -20.51 19.35
CA MET A 433 13.52 -19.13 19.24
C MET A 433 13.50 -18.44 20.62
N GLY A 434 13.41 -17.11 20.61
CA GLY A 434 13.29 -16.33 21.85
C GLY A 434 14.50 -15.48 22.17
N LYS A 435 14.30 -14.55 23.10
CA LYS A 435 15.34 -13.56 23.47
C LYS A 435 16.58 -14.19 24.10
N ASN A 436 16.40 -15.24 24.88
CA ASN A 436 17.49 -15.90 25.58
C ASN A 436 18.42 -16.72 24.66
N GLU A 437 17.92 -17.10 23.49
CA GLU A 437 18.69 -17.83 22.49
C GLU A 437 19.62 -16.93 21.68
N LEU A 438 19.48 -15.61 21.76
CA LEU A 438 20.30 -14.58 21.11
C LEU A 438 20.42 -14.78 19.58
N LEU A 439 19.37 -15.34 18.96
CA LEU A 439 19.33 -15.59 17.51
C LEU A 439 18.93 -14.37 16.69
N HIS A 440 18.56 -13.26 17.35
CA HIS A 440 18.15 -12.04 16.67
C HIS A 440 18.53 -10.81 17.49
N THR A 441 18.99 -9.77 16.79
CA THR A 441 19.08 -8.40 17.30
C THR A 441 18.32 -7.46 16.39
N SER A 442 17.81 -6.35 16.95
CA SER A 442 17.11 -5.33 16.17
C SER A 442 18.07 -4.52 15.31
N GLY A 443 17.57 -4.02 14.17
CA GLY A 443 18.27 -3.00 13.38
C GLY A 443 18.03 -1.58 13.89
N HIS A 444 17.05 -1.37 14.80
CA HIS A 444 16.66 -0.05 15.33
C HIS A 444 17.15 0.13 16.75
N ALA A 445 17.60 1.34 17.06
CA ALA A 445 18.11 1.74 18.36
C ALA A 445 17.09 1.54 19.49
N HIS A 446 17.57 1.03 20.64
CA HIS A 446 16.80 1.00 21.88
C HIS A 446 16.88 2.36 22.60
N ARG A 447 16.12 2.50 23.69
CA ARG A 447 15.90 3.77 24.39
C ARG A 447 17.22 4.48 24.81
N GLU A 448 18.20 3.74 25.32
CA GLU A 448 19.45 4.34 25.78
C GLU A 448 20.32 4.87 24.61
N GLU A 449 20.29 4.21 23.45
CA GLU A 449 20.97 4.67 22.24
C GLU A 449 20.30 5.93 21.70
N LEU A 450 18.95 5.97 21.72
CA LEU A 450 18.20 7.16 21.30
C LEU A 450 18.52 8.34 22.21
N GLU A 451 18.58 8.13 23.52
CA GLU A 451 18.96 9.15 24.50
C GLU A 451 20.39 9.65 24.28
N GLU A 452 21.34 8.73 24.02
CA GLU A 452 22.73 9.07 23.77
C GLU A 452 22.86 9.99 22.57
N VAL A 453 22.27 9.65 21.43
CA VAL A 453 22.34 10.46 20.21
C VAL A 453 21.69 11.83 20.40
N LEU A 454 20.55 11.91 21.09
CA LEU A 454 19.92 13.20 21.44
C LEU A 454 20.84 14.07 22.30
N ARG A 455 21.58 13.46 23.23
CA ARG A 455 22.55 14.16 24.11
C ARG A 455 23.83 14.60 23.36
N ILE A 456 24.26 13.83 22.33
CA ILE A 456 25.39 14.21 21.46
C ILE A 456 25.00 15.39 20.58
N VAL A 457 23.92 15.24 19.79
CA VAL A 457 23.51 16.19 18.75
C VAL A 457 22.98 17.50 19.33
N LYS A 458 22.21 17.47 20.42
CA LYS A 458 21.55 18.62 21.08
C LYS A 458 20.86 19.55 20.09
N PRO A 459 19.94 19.04 19.26
CA PRO A 459 19.30 19.85 18.24
C PRO A 459 18.46 20.97 18.84
N GLN A 460 18.26 22.05 18.10
CA GLN A 460 17.33 23.13 18.50
C GLN A 460 15.88 22.63 18.52
N HIS A 461 15.50 21.83 17.52
CA HIS A 461 14.18 21.25 17.35
C HIS A 461 14.30 19.74 17.14
N PHE A 462 13.35 18.99 17.68
CA PHE A 462 13.30 17.55 17.55
C PHE A 462 11.92 17.08 17.06
N LEU A 463 11.94 16.25 16.03
CA LEU A 463 10.76 15.64 15.43
C LEU A 463 10.96 14.12 15.37
N PRO A 464 10.32 13.33 16.24
CA PRO A 464 10.30 11.87 16.10
C PRO A 464 9.64 11.46 14.79
N VAL A 465 10.27 10.50 14.09
CA VAL A 465 9.76 9.93 12.83
C VAL A 465 9.80 8.40 12.90
N HIS A 466 9.25 7.73 11.91
CA HIS A 466 9.26 6.27 11.74
C HIS A 466 8.76 5.52 12.99
N GLY A 467 7.47 5.31 13.12
CA GLY A 467 6.87 4.57 14.23
C GLY A 467 5.39 4.87 14.46
N GLU A 468 4.77 3.99 15.21
CA GLU A 468 3.41 4.18 15.73
C GLU A 468 3.29 5.48 16.53
N LEU A 469 2.10 6.06 16.56
CA LEU A 469 1.87 7.32 17.28
C LEU A 469 2.32 7.27 18.76
N LEU A 470 2.16 6.11 19.40
CA LEU A 470 2.65 5.89 20.76
C LEU A 470 4.17 6.03 20.84
N PHE A 471 4.90 5.44 19.89
CA PHE A 471 6.36 5.49 19.83
C PHE A 471 6.86 6.92 19.56
N LEU A 472 6.22 7.64 18.65
CA LEU A 472 6.54 9.05 18.39
C LEU A 472 6.38 9.91 19.65
N LYS A 473 5.31 9.71 20.42
CA LYS A 473 5.06 10.46 21.67
C LYS A 473 6.08 10.11 22.75
N GLU A 474 6.42 8.84 22.93
CA GLU A 474 7.43 8.41 23.90
C GLU A 474 8.82 8.94 23.54
N HIS A 475 9.14 9.00 22.24
CA HIS A 475 10.40 9.57 21.78
C HIS A 475 10.42 11.10 21.94
N GLU A 476 9.29 11.76 21.76
CA GLU A 476 9.12 13.19 22.10
C GLU A 476 9.39 13.46 23.59
N LEU A 477 8.83 12.63 24.46
CA LEU A 477 9.06 12.72 25.92
C LEU A 477 10.53 12.46 26.28
N LEU A 478 11.18 11.50 25.63
CA LEU A 478 12.60 11.25 25.77
C LEU A 478 13.41 12.49 25.32
N GLY A 479 13.08 13.10 24.19
CA GLY A 479 13.73 14.33 23.73
C GLY A 479 13.61 15.47 24.75
N LYS A 480 12.42 15.66 25.33
CA LYS A 480 12.21 16.65 26.42
C LYS A 480 13.08 16.36 27.65
N SER A 481 13.20 15.07 28.02
CA SER A 481 13.99 14.67 29.20
C SER A 481 15.51 14.93 29.01
N THR A 482 16.01 14.98 27.75
CA THR A 482 17.39 15.34 27.45
C THR A 482 17.63 16.86 27.42
N GLY A 483 16.57 17.68 27.64
CA GLY A 483 16.68 19.15 27.70
C GLY A 483 16.35 19.86 26.39
N ILE A 484 15.86 19.17 25.36
CA ILE A 484 15.41 19.78 24.11
C ILE A 484 14.06 20.46 24.36
N GLN A 485 14.03 21.77 24.17
CA GLN A 485 12.84 22.57 24.49
C GLN A 485 11.76 22.53 23.40
N HIS A 486 12.17 22.42 22.14
CA HIS A 486 11.26 22.44 21.01
C HIS A 486 11.14 21.04 20.41
N THR A 487 10.09 20.35 20.79
CA THR A 487 9.74 19.02 20.29
C THR A 487 8.32 19.02 19.74
N ALA A 488 8.06 18.26 18.69
CA ALA A 488 6.73 18.14 18.12
C ALA A 488 6.48 16.72 17.63
N VAL A 489 5.23 16.28 17.70
CA VAL A 489 4.71 15.08 17.03
C VAL A 489 3.63 15.52 16.08
N ILE A 490 3.80 15.22 14.79
CA ILE A 490 2.84 15.52 13.73
C ILE A 490 2.36 14.24 13.06
N LYS A 491 1.35 14.36 12.23
CA LYS A 491 0.77 13.25 11.46
C LYS A 491 1.04 13.43 9.98
N ASN A 492 0.90 12.35 9.23
CA ASN A 492 0.95 12.41 7.77
C ASN A 492 -0.01 13.47 7.23
N GLY A 493 0.48 14.28 6.31
CA GLY A 493 -0.21 15.42 5.72
C GLY A 493 -0.10 16.74 6.50
N GLU A 494 0.37 16.74 7.75
CA GLU A 494 0.54 18.00 8.51
C GLU A 494 1.88 18.64 8.15
N MET A 495 1.81 19.86 7.60
CA MET A 495 3.00 20.63 7.23
C MET A 495 3.48 21.46 8.41
N LEU A 496 4.75 21.27 8.75
CA LEU A 496 5.44 21.99 9.82
C LEU A 496 6.51 22.89 9.27
N GLY A 497 6.48 24.16 9.66
CA GLY A 497 7.51 25.12 9.41
C GLY A 497 8.45 25.28 10.59
N ILE A 498 9.75 25.40 10.34
CA ILE A 498 10.81 25.49 11.33
C ILE A 498 11.66 26.73 11.07
N SER A 499 11.86 27.56 12.09
CA SER A 499 12.74 28.72 12.04
C SER A 499 14.02 28.48 12.88
N HIS A 500 15.16 28.86 12.34
CA HIS A 500 16.41 28.77 13.08
C HIS A 500 16.43 29.71 14.29
N LEU A 501 16.68 29.17 15.48
CA LEU A 501 16.76 29.94 16.71
C LEU A 501 18.16 30.59 16.85
N ARG A 502 18.30 31.84 16.43
CA ARG A 502 19.57 32.59 16.53
C ARG A 502 19.95 32.93 17.97
N ASN A 503 19.01 32.88 18.90
CA ASN A 503 19.28 33.13 20.31
C ASN A 503 18.49 32.13 21.20
N ARG A 504 19.22 31.28 21.94
CA ARG A 504 18.66 30.24 22.82
C ARG A 504 17.77 30.76 23.97
N LYS A 505 17.63 32.09 24.14
CA LYS A 505 16.82 32.70 25.21
C LYS A 505 15.42 33.16 24.77
N VAL A 506 15.03 32.92 23.52
CA VAL A 506 13.72 33.34 23.03
C VAL A 506 12.67 32.27 23.30
N LEU A 507 11.60 32.66 23.99
CA LEU A 507 10.47 31.83 24.44
C LEU A 507 9.45 31.46 23.34
N SER A 508 9.73 31.65 22.07
CA SER A 508 8.82 31.27 20.98
C SER A 508 8.94 29.79 20.64
N ASN A 509 7.82 29.14 20.43
CA ASN A 509 7.79 27.81 19.81
C ASN A 509 8.43 27.92 18.43
N GLY A 510 9.61 27.27 18.22
CA GLY A 510 10.30 27.26 16.92
C GLY A 510 9.58 26.50 15.82
N PHE A 511 8.41 25.92 16.11
CA PHE A 511 7.54 25.25 15.16
C PHE A 511 6.30 26.08 14.83
N THR A 512 5.96 26.13 13.55
CA THR A 512 4.75 26.78 13.05
C THR A 512 3.96 25.80 12.19
N SER A 513 2.69 25.61 12.47
CA SER A 513 1.82 24.80 11.60
C SER A 513 1.53 25.61 10.31
N LEU A 514 1.88 25.04 9.16
CA LEU A 514 1.64 25.62 7.83
C LEU A 514 0.39 25.04 7.15
N GLY A 515 -0.38 24.24 7.88
CA GLY A 515 -1.61 23.66 7.38
C GLY A 515 -1.56 22.13 7.30
N LYS A 516 -2.57 21.57 6.64
CA LYS A 516 -2.72 20.13 6.47
C LYS A 516 -3.15 19.80 5.04
N GLU A 517 -2.40 18.97 4.36
CA GLU A 517 -2.77 18.37 3.08
C GLU A 517 -3.63 17.13 3.31
N LYS A 518 -4.64 16.95 2.48
CA LYS A 518 -5.49 15.77 2.51
C LYS A 518 -4.83 14.69 1.66
N LEU A 519 -4.18 13.74 2.32
CA LEU A 519 -3.55 12.58 1.68
C LEU A 519 -4.51 11.41 1.59
N GLN A 520 -4.33 10.58 0.58
CA GLN A 520 -5.09 9.34 0.37
C GLN A 520 -4.12 8.17 0.23
N LEU A 521 -4.28 7.16 1.08
CA LEU A 521 -3.54 5.92 0.94
C LEU A 521 -3.95 5.20 -0.34
N MET A 522 -2.97 4.62 -1.03
CA MET A 522 -3.16 3.85 -2.26
C MET A 522 -2.92 2.37 -1.98
N TYR A 523 -3.95 1.58 -2.16
CA TYR A 523 -3.96 0.14 -1.89
C TYR A 523 -3.75 -0.66 -3.17
N SER A 524 -3.01 -1.77 -3.09
CA SER A 524 -2.84 -2.67 -4.23
C SER A 524 -3.95 -3.73 -4.30
N ASP A 525 -4.45 -3.97 -5.51
CA ASP A 525 -5.30 -5.12 -5.82
C ASP A 525 -4.54 -6.04 -6.77
N GLY A 526 -3.91 -7.06 -6.21
CA GLY A 526 -2.89 -7.83 -6.92
C GLY A 526 -1.62 -7.02 -7.17
N ASP A 527 -0.86 -7.36 -8.22
CA ASP A 527 0.45 -6.77 -8.48
C ASP A 527 0.41 -5.49 -9.33
N LYS A 528 -0.70 -5.19 -10.01
CA LYS A 528 -0.75 -4.16 -11.06
C LYS A 528 -1.79 -3.07 -10.85
N ALA A 529 -2.84 -3.32 -10.08
CA ALA A 529 -3.90 -2.36 -9.83
C ALA A 529 -3.67 -1.67 -8.49
N PHE A 530 -3.79 -0.35 -8.47
CA PHE A 530 -3.78 0.47 -7.27
C PHE A 530 -4.94 1.45 -7.29
N GLY A 531 -5.53 1.65 -6.13
CA GLY A 531 -6.62 2.58 -5.94
C GLY A 531 -6.78 2.95 -4.47
N THR A 532 -7.61 3.94 -4.20
CA THR A 532 -8.00 4.30 -2.84
C THR A 532 -8.86 3.20 -2.19
N ALA A 533 -9.03 3.22 -0.89
CA ALA A 533 -9.88 2.28 -0.17
C ALA A 533 -11.32 2.23 -0.73
N ALA A 534 -11.84 3.39 -1.16
CA ALA A 534 -13.16 3.49 -1.76
C ALA A 534 -13.23 2.88 -3.18
N GLU A 535 -12.19 3.09 -4.01
CA GLU A 535 -12.13 2.52 -5.37
C GLU A 535 -11.97 0.99 -5.34
N LEU A 536 -11.25 0.46 -4.36
CA LEU A 536 -11.05 -0.98 -4.17
C LEU A 536 -12.12 -1.62 -3.28
N CYS A 537 -13.11 -0.85 -2.81
CA CYS A 537 -14.19 -1.34 -1.95
C CYS A 537 -13.69 -2.10 -0.71
N ILE A 538 -12.66 -1.59 -0.03
CA ILE A 538 -12.03 -2.28 1.12
C ILE A 538 -13.05 -2.55 2.23
N ASP A 539 -13.86 -1.54 2.60
CA ASP A 539 -14.92 -1.70 3.61
C ASP A 539 -15.96 -2.74 3.21
N GLU A 540 -16.25 -2.86 1.91
CA GLU A 540 -17.19 -3.86 1.40
C GLU A 540 -16.58 -5.28 1.47
N ARG A 541 -15.30 -5.44 1.12
CA ARG A 541 -14.56 -6.71 1.28
C ARG A 541 -14.55 -7.15 2.74
N LEU A 542 -14.29 -6.24 3.66
CA LEU A 542 -14.29 -6.53 5.10
C LEU A 542 -15.68 -6.96 5.58
N ARG A 543 -16.74 -6.25 5.16
CA ARG A 543 -18.13 -6.63 5.48
C ARG A 543 -18.50 -7.99 4.90
N ILE A 544 -18.15 -8.29 3.65
CA ILE A 544 -18.41 -9.60 3.04
C ILE A 544 -17.64 -10.70 3.77
N SER A 545 -16.40 -10.48 4.16
CA SER A 545 -15.60 -11.47 4.90
C SER A 545 -16.18 -11.77 6.28
N SER A 546 -16.72 -10.75 6.97
CA SER A 546 -17.27 -10.87 8.33
C SER A 546 -18.73 -11.33 8.33
N ASP A 547 -19.59 -10.78 7.49
CA ASP A 547 -21.04 -10.95 7.52
C ASP A 547 -21.59 -11.86 6.42
N GLY A 548 -20.80 -12.09 5.36
CA GLY A 548 -21.17 -12.93 4.23
C GLY A 548 -21.93 -12.21 3.12
N ILE A 549 -22.17 -12.95 2.03
CA ILE A 549 -22.91 -12.47 0.87
C ILE A 549 -23.96 -13.49 0.44
N ILE A 550 -25.12 -13.00 0.03
CA ILE A 550 -26.22 -13.77 -0.57
C ILE A 550 -26.51 -13.20 -1.96
N VAL A 551 -26.42 -14.05 -2.97
CA VAL A 551 -26.81 -13.71 -4.34
C VAL A 551 -28.11 -14.45 -4.67
N VAL A 552 -29.14 -13.71 -5.05
CA VAL A 552 -30.46 -14.22 -5.40
C VAL A 552 -30.73 -13.90 -6.85
N SER A 553 -30.92 -14.90 -7.66
CA SER A 553 -31.41 -14.76 -9.05
C SER A 553 -32.88 -15.19 -9.12
N MET A 554 -33.74 -14.32 -9.63
CA MET A 554 -35.18 -14.50 -9.72
C MET A 554 -35.58 -14.38 -11.18
N GLU A 555 -36.04 -15.48 -11.76
CA GLU A 555 -36.65 -15.51 -13.07
C GLU A 555 -38.17 -15.32 -12.88
N ILE A 556 -38.72 -14.26 -13.43
CA ILE A 556 -40.11 -13.84 -13.26
C ILE A 556 -40.88 -14.13 -14.55
N LEU A 557 -42.01 -14.84 -14.41
CA LEU A 557 -42.93 -15.14 -15.48
C LEU A 557 -44.26 -14.45 -15.16
N ARG A 558 -44.56 -13.39 -15.90
CA ARG A 558 -45.86 -12.71 -15.76
C ARG A 558 -46.92 -13.39 -16.65
N PRO A 559 -48.12 -13.68 -16.15
CA PRO A 559 -49.19 -14.21 -16.99
C PRO A 559 -49.60 -13.16 -18.02
N GLN A 560 -49.70 -13.55 -19.29
CA GLN A 560 -50.28 -12.68 -20.32
C GLN A 560 -51.77 -12.56 -20.08
N SER A 561 -52.30 -11.33 -20.10
CA SER A 561 -53.75 -11.11 -19.96
C SER A 561 -54.44 -11.55 -21.23
N THR A 562 -55.03 -12.73 -21.19
CA THR A 562 -56.11 -13.15 -22.11
C THR A 562 -57.34 -13.29 -21.29
N ASP A 563 -58.33 -12.47 -21.64
CA ASP A 563 -59.75 -12.43 -21.20
C ASP A 563 -60.21 -13.22 -19.95
N GLY A 564 -60.54 -12.48 -18.93
CA GLY A 564 -61.78 -12.75 -18.14
C GLY A 564 -61.72 -13.85 -17.11
N MET A 565 -60.59 -14.30 -16.53
CA MET A 565 -60.68 -15.24 -15.39
C MET A 565 -59.50 -15.08 -14.41
N THR A 566 -59.88 -14.84 -13.13
CA THR A 566 -59.13 -15.07 -11.86
C THR A 566 -57.64 -14.69 -11.81
N GLU A 567 -57.31 -13.90 -10.80
CA GLU A 567 -55.93 -13.52 -10.42
C GLU A 567 -54.94 -14.66 -10.63
N LYS A 568 -54.19 -14.61 -11.71
CA LYS A 568 -53.06 -15.53 -11.95
C LYS A 568 -51.86 -15.00 -11.15
N ALA A 569 -51.38 -15.78 -10.19
CA ALA A 569 -50.19 -15.44 -9.40
C ALA A 569 -48.93 -15.41 -10.26
N LEU A 570 -47.94 -14.63 -9.83
CA LEU A 570 -46.58 -14.62 -10.41
C LEU A 570 -46.00 -16.04 -10.39
N LYS A 571 -45.46 -16.49 -11.52
CA LYS A 571 -44.64 -17.72 -11.61
C LYS A 571 -43.19 -17.34 -11.73
N GLY A 572 -42.27 -18.24 -11.33
CA GLY A 572 -40.82 -18.00 -11.48
C GLY A 572 -39.94 -19.04 -10.83
N LYS A 573 -38.63 -18.86 -11.00
CA LYS A 573 -37.62 -19.68 -10.36
C LYS A 573 -36.71 -18.80 -9.53
N ILE A 574 -36.40 -19.26 -8.32
CA ILE A 574 -35.46 -18.57 -7.43
C ILE A 574 -34.21 -19.46 -7.22
N ARG A 575 -33.06 -18.89 -7.45
CA ARG A 575 -31.77 -19.52 -7.14
C ARG A 575 -31.01 -18.65 -6.14
N ILE A 576 -30.59 -19.26 -5.02
CA ILE A 576 -29.83 -18.59 -3.96
C ILE A 576 -28.47 -19.23 -3.87
N THR A 577 -27.44 -18.38 -3.87
CA THR A 577 -26.05 -18.76 -3.65
C THR A 577 -25.48 -17.89 -2.53
N THR A 578 -24.76 -18.51 -1.59
CA THR A 578 -24.18 -17.81 -0.43
C THR A 578 -22.68 -18.06 -0.32
N ARG A 579 -21.95 -17.09 0.25
CA ARG A 579 -20.54 -17.25 0.66
C ARG A 579 -20.35 -16.62 2.03
N CYS A 580 -19.39 -17.14 2.78
CA CYS A 580 -19.01 -16.64 4.12
C CYS A 580 -20.18 -16.66 5.14
N LEU A 581 -21.17 -17.55 4.96
CA LEU A 581 -22.31 -17.77 5.86
C LEU A 581 -22.35 -19.22 6.31
N TRP A 582 -22.58 -19.42 7.61
CA TRP A 582 -22.86 -20.75 8.16
C TRP A 582 -24.31 -21.12 7.82
N LEU A 583 -24.51 -22.22 7.13
CA LEU A 583 -25.80 -22.66 6.61
C LEU A 583 -26.56 -23.63 7.52
N ASP A 584 -26.02 -23.96 8.68
CA ASP A 584 -26.62 -24.88 9.66
C ASP A 584 -27.15 -26.18 8.99
N LYS A 585 -26.24 -26.91 8.36
CA LYS A 585 -26.58 -28.14 7.62
C LYS A 585 -27.71 -27.98 6.61
N GLY A 586 -27.86 -26.79 6.03
CA GLY A 586 -28.91 -26.48 5.04
C GLY A 586 -30.12 -25.76 5.60
N LYS A 587 -30.36 -25.77 6.91
CA LYS A 587 -31.57 -25.15 7.51
C LYS A 587 -31.71 -23.66 7.19
N LEU A 588 -30.62 -22.89 7.23
CA LEU A 588 -30.67 -21.49 6.87
C LEU A 588 -30.94 -21.29 5.38
N LEU A 589 -30.35 -22.13 4.50
CA LEU A 589 -30.58 -22.07 3.06
C LEU A 589 -32.05 -22.34 2.73
N ASP A 590 -32.65 -23.34 3.34
CA ASP A 590 -34.09 -23.64 3.20
C ASP A 590 -34.95 -22.48 3.70
N GLY A 591 -34.59 -21.88 4.83
CA GLY A 591 -35.23 -20.69 5.36
C GLY A 591 -35.15 -19.50 4.40
N LEU A 592 -33.98 -19.27 3.77
CA LEU A 592 -33.78 -18.22 2.77
C LEU A 592 -34.67 -18.45 1.53
N HIS A 593 -34.73 -19.69 1.03
CA HIS A 593 -35.60 -20.03 -0.09
C HIS A 593 -37.09 -19.77 0.23
N LYS A 594 -37.57 -20.27 1.38
CA LYS A 594 -38.93 -20.06 1.84
C LYS A 594 -39.27 -18.57 1.99
N ALA A 595 -38.39 -17.81 2.60
CA ALA A 595 -38.58 -16.38 2.81
C ALA A 595 -38.53 -15.57 1.50
N ALA A 596 -37.66 -15.91 0.56
CA ALA A 596 -37.58 -15.28 -0.75
C ALA A 596 -38.88 -15.55 -1.57
N HIS A 597 -39.39 -16.80 -1.54
CA HIS A 597 -40.66 -17.16 -2.18
C HIS A 597 -41.83 -16.39 -1.58
N ALA A 598 -41.93 -16.36 -0.25
CA ALA A 598 -43.00 -15.64 0.42
C ALA A 598 -42.98 -14.15 0.09
N ALA A 599 -41.80 -13.55 0.09
CA ALA A 599 -41.61 -12.14 -0.26
C ALA A 599 -42.00 -11.83 -1.70
N LEU A 600 -41.61 -12.70 -2.65
CA LEU A 600 -41.94 -12.53 -4.06
C LEU A 600 -43.47 -12.73 -4.31
N SER A 601 -44.04 -13.73 -3.68
CA SER A 601 -45.47 -14.00 -3.78
C SER A 601 -46.34 -12.89 -3.18
N SER A 602 -45.82 -12.09 -2.27
CA SER A 602 -46.50 -10.92 -1.70
C SER A 602 -46.45 -9.68 -2.59
N CYS A 603 -45.64 -9.68 -3.64
CA CYS A 603 -45.56 -8.56 -4.57
C CYS A 603 -46.72 -8.56 -5.56
N PRO A 604 -47.39 -7.39 -5.80
CA PRO A 604 -48.37 -7.25 -6.86
C PRO A 604 -47.87 -7.65 -8.24
N LEU A 605 -48.74 -8.20 -9.10
CA LEU A 605 -48.35 -8.59 -10.47
C LEU A 605 -47.77 -7.45 -11.31
N SER A 606 -48.19 -6.22 -11.06
CA SER A 606 -47.73 -5.01 -11.75
C SER A 606 -46.46 -4.44 -11.18
N SER A 607 -45.88 -4.99 -10.09
CA SER A 607 -44.70 -4.47 -9.44
C SER A 607 -43.48 -4.47 -10.39
N PRO A 608 -42.73 -3.39 -10.43
CA PRO A 608 -41.47 -3.36 -11.19
C PRO A 608 -40.46 -4.33 -10.60
N LEU A 609 -39.57 -4.89 -11.43
CA LEU A 609 -38.53 -5.84 -11.01
C LEU A 609 -37.67 -5.29 -9.86
N SER A 610 -37.33 -3.99 -9.92
CA SER A 610 -36.56 -3.32 -8.86
C SER A 610 -37.25 -3.30 -7.49
N HIS A 611 -38.59 -3.30 -7.45
CA HIS A 611 -39.36 -3.44 -6.22
C HIS A 611 -39.25 -4.86 -5.66
N MET A 612 -39.36 -5.87 -6.52
CA MET A 612 -39.19 -7.27 -6.14
C MET A 612 -37.81 -7.56 -5.60
N GLU A 613 -36.76 -7.06 -6.26
CA GLU A 613 -35.36 -7.16 -5.81
C GLU A 613 -35.14 -6.57 -4.42
N ARG A 614 -35.66 -5.36 -4.18
CA ARG A 614 -35.59 -4.70 -2.89
C ARG A 614 -36.34 -5.46 -1.80
N THR A 615 -37.57 -5.88 -2.07
CA THR A 615 -38.43 -6.60 -1.12
C THR A 615 -37.79 -7.91 -0.69
N VAL A 616 -37.29 -8.70 -1.63
CA VAL A 616 -36.57 -9.96 -1.34
C VAL A 616 -35.29 -9.70 -0.56
N SER A 617 -34.50 -8.72 -0.99
CA SER A 617 -33.25 -8.36 -0.28
C SER A 617 -33.50 -7.99 1.18
N GLU A 618 -34.52 -7.17 1.45
CA GLU A 618 -34.83 -6.75 2.84
C GLU A 618 -35.31 -7.92 3.71
N VAL A 619 -36.12 -8.80 3.16
CA VAL A 619 -36.63 -9.98 3.87
C VAL A 619 -35.51 -10.93 4.21
N LEU A 620 -34.61 -11.20 3.27
CA LEU A 620 -33.46 -12.08 3.50
C LEU A 620 -32.46 -11.49 4.51
N ARG A 621 -32.17 -10.19 4.45
CA ARG A 621 -31.35 -9.50 5.48
C ARG A 621 -31.98 -9.61 6.86
N LYS A 622 -33.30 -9.42 6.99
CA LYS A 622 -34.05 -9.56 8.25
C LYS A 622 -33.99 -10.99 8.78
N LEU A 623 -34.14 -12.00 7.90
CA LEU A 623 -34.05 -13.41 8.29
C LEU A 623 -32.69 -13.77 8.85
N VAL A 624 -31.60 -13.46 8.12
CA VAL A 624 -30.24 -13.81 8.59
C VAL A 624 -29.89 -13.06 9.87
N ARG A 625 -30.28 -11.79 9.99
CA ARG A 625 -30.08 -11.02 11.22
C ARG A 625 -30.78 -11.64 12.43
N LYS A 626 -31.98 -12.18 12.23
CA LYS A 626 -32.71 -12.89 13.28
C LYS A 626 -32.07 -14.25 13.61
N TYR A 627 -31.55 -14.94 12.60
CA TYR A 627 -30.98 -16.29 12.73
C TYR A 627 -29.60 -16.31 13.39
N SER A 628 -28.69 -15.43 12.97
CA SER A 628 -27.27 -15.45 13.36
C SER A 628 -26.69 -14.07 13.74
N SER A 629 -27.53 -13.03 13.88
CA SER A 629 -27.13 -11.63 14.14
C SER A 629 -26.24 -11.00 13.03
N LYS A 630 -25.89 -11.72 11.98
CA LYS A 630 -25.10 -11.23 10.84
C LYS A 630 -25.92 -10.34 9.92
N ARG A 631 -25.22 -9.47 9.17
CA ARG A 631 -25.82 -8.50 8.24
C ARG A 631 -25.24 -8.69 6.83
N PRO A 632 -25.51 -9.82 6.16
CA PRO A 632 -24.89 -10.12 4.88
C PRO A 632 -25.23 -9.08 3.82
N GLU A 633 -24.33 -8.89 2.87
CA GLU A 633 -24.66 -8.21 1.63
C GLU A 633 -25.62 -9.10 0.82
N VAL A 634 -26.71 -8.51 0.34
CA VAL A 634 -27.71 -9.24 -0.44
C VAL A 634 -27.85 -8.59 -1.81
N ILE A 635 -27.47 -9.33 -2.84
CA ILE A 635 -27.61 -8.95 -4.25
C ILE A 635 -28.78 -9.76 -4.83
N ALA A 636 -29.92 -9.12 -5.02
CA ALA A 636 -31.07 -9.71 -5.70
C ALA A 636 -31.16 -9.17 -7.13
N ILE A 637 -31.30 -10.06 -8.07
CA ILE A 637 -31.41 -9.77 -9.51
C ILE A 637 -32.69 -10.46 -10.01
N ALA A 638 -33.63 -9.67 -10.52
CA ALA A 638 -34.84 -10.14 -11.15
C ALA A 638 -34.81 -9.88 -12.65
N PHE A 639 -35.24 -10.83 -13.45
CA PHE A 639 -35.38 -10.69 -14.89
C PHE A 639 -36.63 -11.40 -15.37
N GLU A 640 -37.29 -10.85 -16.40
CA GLU A 640 -38.41 -11.45 -17.04
C GLU A 640 -37.96 -12.38 -18.18
N ASN A 641 -38.56 -13.59 -18.22
CA ASN A 641 -38.29 -14.55 -19.28
C ASN A 641 -39.59 -14.88 -20.03
N PRO A 642 -39.91 -14.15 -21.09
CA PRO A 642 -41.12 -14.40 -21.87
C PRO A 642 -41.15 -15.76 -22.60
N ALA A 643 -39.96 -16.32 -22.91
CA ALA A 643 -39.83 -17.63 -23.55
C ALA A 643 -40.22 -18.80 -22.64
N GLY A 644 -40.05 -18.65 -21.31
CA GLY A 644 -40.45 -19.67 -20.33
C GLY A 644 -41.97 -19.84 -20.23
N VAL A 645 -42.74 -18.79 -20.46
CA VAL A 645 -44.22 -18.84 -20.48
C VAL A 645 -44.70 -19.71 -21.64
N LEU A 646 -44.12 -19.51 -22.82
CA LEU A 646 -44.45 -20.32 -24.00
C LEU A 646 -44.08 -21.81 -23.83
N ALA A 647 -42.91 -22.09 -23.22
CA ALA A 647 -42.48 -23.47 -23.00
C ALA A 647 -43.34 -24.21 -21.98
N ASP A 648 -43.74 -23.58 -20.88
CA ASP A 648 -44.65 -24.19 -19.90
C ASP A 648 -46.09 -24.37 -20.42
N GLU A 649 -46.59 -23.44 -21.24
CA GLU A 649 -47.88 -23.58 -21.90
C GLU A 649 -47.90 -24.70 -22.96
N ILE A 650 -46.80 -24.83 -23.73
CA ILE A 650 -46.66 -25.91 -24.72
C ILE A 650 -46.49 -27.25 -23.97
N TYR A 651 -45.73 -27.31 -22.90
CA TYR A 651 -45.54 -28.53 -22.10
C TYR A 651 -46.83 -28.92 -21.39
N GLY A 652 -47.64 -27.97 -20.87
CA GLY A 652 -48.93 -28.19 -20.27
C GLY A 652 -49.96 -28.72 -21.28
N LYS A 653 -49.92 -28.20 -22.51
CA LYS A 653 -50.77 -28.68 -23.64
C LYS A 653 -50.36 -30.07 -24.13
N LEU A 654 -49.06 -30.36 -24.12
CA LEU A 654 -48.52 -31.67 -24.54
C LEU A 654 -48.70 -32.76 -23.47
N SER A 655 -48.68 -32.40 -22.16
CA SER A 655 -48.76 -33.36 -21.05
C SER A 655 -50.16 -33.62 -20.54
N GLY A 656 -51.18 -32.94 -21.06
CA GLY A 656 -52.63 -33.16 -20.68
C GLY A 656 -52.92 -32.90 -19.20
N LYS A 657 -52.03 -32.23 -18.46
CA LYS A 657 -52.19 -31.92 -17.03
C LYS A 657 -52.45 -30.43 -16.85
N SER A 658 -53.65 -30.08 -16.45
CA SER A 658 -53.93 -28.73 -15.95
C SER A 658 -53.28 -28.56 -14.59
N HIS A 659 -52.22 -27.77 -14.53
CA HIS A 659 -51.58 -27.39 -13.25
C HIS A 659 -52.31 -26.18 -12.66
N VAL A 660 -53.04 -26.45 -11.57
CA VAL A 660 -53.51 -25.43 -10.64
C VAL A 660 -52.48 -25.35 -9.52
N GLY A 661 -51.92 -24.17 -9.33
CA GLY A 661 -51.17 -23.82 -8.13
C GLY A 661 -49.65 -23.77 -8.30
N PHE A 662 -49.06 -22.81 -7.65
CA PHE A 662 -47.61 -22.65 -7.45
C PHE A 662 -46.99 -23.95 -6.93
N GLY A 663 -46.53 -24.79 -7.83
CA GLY A 663 -45.76 -25.97 -7.54
C GLY A 663 -44.30 -25.68 -7.88
N ILE A 664 -43.59 -25.03 -6.98
CA ILE A 664 -42.16 -24.82 -7.14
C ILE A 664 -41.50 -26.09 -6.70
N SER A 665 -41.19 -26.98 -7.64
CA SER A 665 -40.19 -28.01 -7.41
C SER A 665 -38.84 -27.32 -7.38
N ALA A 666 -38.27 -27.23 -6.19
CA ALA A 666 -36.84 -26.88 -6.06
C ALA A 666 -36.02 -27.82 -6.95
N PRO A 667 -35.13 -27.32 -7.81
CA PRO A 667 -34.22 -28.21 -8.52
C PRO A 667 -33.38 -28.94 -7.46
N ARG A 668 -33.49 -30.27 -7.43
CA ARG A 668 -32.61 -31.11 -6.62
C ARG A 668 -31.18 -30.82 -7.03
N ASN A 669 -30.45 -30.41 -6.04
CA ASN A 669 -29.09 -29.84 -6.11
C ASN A 669 -28.06 -30.76 -6.78
N VAL A 670 -27.40 -30.26 -7.78
CA VAL A 670 -26.08 -30.75 -8.23
C VAL A 670 -25.00 -30.48 -7.17
N LEU A 671 -25.25 -29.56 -6.21
CA LEU A 671 -24.34 -29.25 -5.09
C LEU A 671 -24.40 -30.25 -3.92
N ASP A 672 -25.40 -31.13 -3.88
CA ASP A 672 -25.54 -32.11 -2.78
C ASP A 672 -24.50 -33.24 -2.82
N LYS A 673 -23.89 -33.49 -3.97
CA LYS A 673 -22.84 -34.52 -4.07
C LYS A 673 -21.48 -34.06 -3.52
N ASP A 674 -21.15 -32.79 -3.69
CA ASP A 674 -19.88 -32.27 -3.19
C ASP A 674 -19.91 -31.90 -1.70
N GLN A 675 -21.08 -31.50 -1.17
CA GLN A 675 -21.22 -31.26 0.27
C GLN A 675 -21.35 -32.57 1.08
N LYS A 676 -22.00 -33.60 0.54
CA LYS A 676 -22.03 -34.91 1.17
C LYS A 676 -20.64 -35.56 1.22
N ARG A 677 -19.86 -35.43 0.16
CA ARG A 677 -18.48 -35.91 0.12
C ARG A 677 -17.55 -35.24 1.14
N ARG A 678 -17.80 -33.96 1.49
CA ARG A 678 -17.02 -33.23 2.53
C ARG A 678 -17.53 -33.46 3.95
N GLN A 679 -18.78 -33.92 4.13
CA GLN A 679 -19.33 -34.27 5.45
C GLN A 679 -19.08 -35.71 5.84
N GLU A 680 -18.93 -36.62 4.88
CA GLU A 680 -18.60 -38.03 5.14
C GLU A 680 -17.10 -38.26 5.42
N SER A 681 -16.20 -37.32 5.08
CA SER A 681 -14.79 -37.41 5.42
C SER A 681 -14.43 -36.84 6.81
N GLY A 682 -15.41 -36.36 7.56
CA GLY A 682 -15.25 -35.77 8.89
C GLY A 682 -15.80 -36.56 10.07
N ALA A 683 -16.38 -37.74 9.83
CA ALA A 683 -17.02 -38.52 10.86
C ALA A 683 -16.59 -40.01 10.78
N CYS A 684 -15.34 -40.28 11.01
CA CYS A 684 -14.88 -41.64 11.38
C CYS A 684 -13.47 -41.54 11.97
N ALA A 685 -13.41 -41.34 13.25
CA ALA A 685 -12.29 -41.74 14.10
C ALA A 685 -12.84 -41.88 15.53
N GLU A 686 -13.37 -43.06 15.79
CA GLU A 686 -13.25 -43.73 17.08
C GLU A 686 -13.71 -45.18 16.90
N GLU A 687 -12.83 -46.07 17.42
CA GLU A 687 -12.96 -47.50 17.71
C GLU A 687 -12.67 -48.51 16.60
N GLY A 688 -11.64 -49.31 16.88
CA GLY A 688 -11.64 -50.76 16.68
C GLY A 688 -10.50 -51.38 15.90
N ASN A 689 -9.53 -51.92 16.65
CA ASN A 689 -8.51 -52.90 16.29
C ASN A 689 -8.82 -53.90 15.16
N GLY A 690 -7.81 -54.21 14.32
CA GLY A 690 -7.75 -55.49 13.65
C GLY A 690 -6.97 -55.50 12.32
N HIS A 691 -5.81 -56.05 12.39
CA HIS A 691 -4.91 -56.66 11.41
C HIS A 691 -5.31 -56.82 9.93
N VAL A 692 -4.25 -56.70 9.11
CA VAL A 692 -3.78 -57.49 7.96
C VAL A 692 -3.74 -56.83 6.56
N HIS A 693 -2.59 -56.90 6.03
CA HIS A 693 -1.81 -56.63 4.83
C HIS A 693 -2.50 -56.59 3.41
N PRO A 694 -1.70 -56.22 2.39
CA PRO A 694 -2.11 -55.41 1.26
C PRO A 694 -2.36 -56.19 -0.03
N ILE A 695 -2.97 -55.61 -1.02
CA ILE A 695 -2.84 -55.99 -2.45
C ILE A 695 -3.09 -54.76 -3.37
N ASP A 696 -2.21 -54.71 -4.37
CA ASP A 696 -2.20 -53.81 -5.50
C ASP A 696 -3.47 -53.78 -6.37
N ALA A 697 -3.80 -52.66 -6.99
CA ALA A 697 -4.09 -52.64 -8.43
C ALA A 697 -4.33 -51.17 -8.91
N ALA A 698 -3.62 -50.85 -9.94
CA ALA A 698 -3.78 -49.68 -10.77
C ALA A 698 -5.03 -49.73 -11.64
N GLU A 699 -5.71 -48.58 -11.83
CA GLU A 699 -6.43 -48.36 -13.06
C GLU A 699 -6.62 -46.87 -13.32
N GLN A 700 -6.31 -46.51 -14.55
CA GLN A 700 -6.35 -45.16 -15.16
C GLN A 700 -7.78 -44.76 -15.46
N VAL A 701 -8.14 -43.49 -15.23
CA VAL A 701 -9.18 -42.82 -16.00
C VAL A 701 -8.74 -41.39 -16.34
N LYS A 702 -8.78 -41.10 -17.62
CA LYS A 702 -8.52 -39.86 -18.31
C LYS A 702 -9.57 -38.79 -17.91
N GLY A 703 -9.17 -37.55 -17.80
CA GLY A 703 -10.02 -36.40 -17.77
C GLY A 703 -9.31 -35.21 -18.42
N ASP A 704 -10.04 -34.54 -19.30
CA ASP A 704 -9.56 -33.56 -20.27
C ASP A 704 -9.00 -32.29 -19.63
N ASP A 705 -7.84 -31.89 -20.16
CA ASP A 705 -7.14 -30.65 -19.89
C ASP A 705 -7.71 -29.52 -20.73
N MET A 706 -7.73 -28.33 -20.15
CA MET A 706 -7.75 -27.08 -20.89
C MET A 706 -6.41 -26.36 -20.70
N ASP A 707 -5.77 -26.13 -21.82
CA ASP A 707 -4.44 -25.59 -22.05
C ASP A 707 -4.21 -24.19 -21.45
N ILE A 708 -3.04 -24.01 -20.88
CA ILE A 708 -2.32 -22.75 -20.82
C ILE A 708 -0.89 -22.99 -21.33
N GLU A 709 -0.62 -22.39 -22.46
CA GLU A 709 0.61 -22.49 -23.22
C GLU A 709 1.88 -22.14 -22.42
N ARG A 710 2.82 -23.06 -22.47
CA ARG A 710 4.25 -22.85 -22.22
C ARG A 710 4.94 -22.62 -23.57
N LEU A 711 5.61 -21.50 -23.70
CA LEU A 711 6.65 -21.33 -24.72
C LEU A 711 8.01 -21.70 -24.13
N THR A 712 8.49 -22.86 -24.50
CA THR A 712 9.89 -23.28 -24.41
C THR A 712 10.59 -22.94 -25.75
N HIS A 713 11.74 -22.31 -25.67
CA HIS A 713 12.66 -22.22 -26.76
C HIS A 713 13.83 -23.19 -26.52
N ASP A 714 13.88 -24.25 -27.31
CA ASP A 714 15.07 -25.04 -27.58
C ASP A 714 15.90 -24.36 -28.70
N GLY A 715 17.17 -24.32 -28.51
CA GLY A 715 18.13 -23.87 -29.51
C GLY A 715 19.41 -24.66 -29.39
N ALA A 716 19.64 -25.54 -30.37
CA ALA A 716 20.77 -26.45 -30.45
C ALA A 716 22.07 -25.76 -30.86
N THR A 717 23.10 -26.21 -30.20
CA THR A 717 24.54 -26.34 -30.52
C THR A 717 24.99 -26.05 -31.94
N THR A 718 26.08 -25.28 -32.10
CA THR A 718 27.36 -25.81 -32.61
C THR A 718 28.52 -24.84 -32.37
N SER A 719 29.64 -25.42 -32.09
CA SER A 719 31.01 -25.00 -31.82
C SER A 719 31.68 -24.06 -32.85
N SER A 720 32.55 -23.16 -32.46
CA SER A 720 34.01 -23.22 -32.53
C SER A 720 34.68 -21.84 -32.42
N SER A 721 35.59 -21.75 -31.52
CA SER A 721 36.97 -21.23 -31.52
C SER A 721 37.31 -19.86 -32.11
N ASN A 722 38.07 -19.16 -31.28
CA ASN A 722 39.19 -18.27 -31.50
C ASN A 722 38.99 -16.77 -31.33
N SER A 723 39.58 -16.28 -30.27
CA SER A 723 40.16 -14.94 -30.11
C SER A 723 41.48 -14.86 -30.93
N PRO A 724 42.26 -13.74 -31.02
CA PRO A 724 42.20 -12.48 -30.28
C PRO A 724 42.57 -11.22 -31.12
N ASP A 725 42.70 -10.11 -30.40
CA ASP A 725 43.55 -8.90 -30.63
C ASP A 725 42.90 -7.67 -31.26
N GLU A 726 42.83 -6.63 -30.46
CA GLU A 726 43.63 -5.39 -30.33
C GLU A 726 43.47 -4.26 -31.36
N TYR A 727 43.43 -3.05 -30.80
CA TYR A 727 43.82 -1.69 -31.27
C TYR A 727 42.76 -0.84 -32.00
N SER A 728 42.33 0.18 -31.29
CA SER A 728 42.76 1.60 -31.26
C SER A 728 42.15 2.54 -32.30
N THR A 729 41.57 3.60 -31.74
CA THR A 729 41.65 5.03 -32.11
C THR A 729 40.99 5.54 -33.40
N THR A 730 40.33 6.62 -33.18
CA THR A 730 40.25 7.96 -33.80
C THR A 730 38.98 8.32 -34.53
N GLU A 731 38.37 9.35 -34.00
CA GLU A 731 37.93 10.65 -34.54
C GLU A 731 37.34 10.75 -35.98
N GLY A 732 36.28 11.54 -36.01
CA GLY A 732 36.02 12.44 -37.15
C GLY A 732 34.67 12.26 -37.82
N GLY A 733 33.72 13.09 -37.61
CA GLY A 733 33.44 14.25 -38.36
C GLY A 733 32.32 14.10 -39.39
N SER A 734 31.30 14.91 -39.15
CA SER A 734 30.50 15.71 -40.08
C SER A 734 29.60 15.07 -41.17
N GLU A 735 28.35 15.43 -41.02
CA GLU A 735 27.53 16.22 -41.97
C GLU A 735 26.90 15.57 -43.25
N LEU A 736 25.63 15.90 -43.32
CA LEU A 736 24.82 16.29 -44.51
C LEU A 736 24.15 15.24 -45.40
N SER A 737 22.85 15.19 -45.27
CA SER A 737 21.81 15.63 -46.19
C SER A 737 21.39 14.74 -47.42
N ARG A 738 20.08 14.78 -47.57
CA ARG A 738 19.24 14.77 -48.82
C ARG A 738 18.81 13.45 -49.42
N LYS A 739 17.50 13.23 -49.29
CA LYS A 739 16.44 13.28 -50.34
C LYS A 739 16.43 12.25 -51.43
N GLU A 740 15.20 11.83 -51.67
CA GLU A 740 14.45 11.46 -52.87
C GLU A 740 14.19 9.97 -53.07
N SER A 741 12.97 9.60 -52.91
CA SER A 741 11.81 9.30 -53.76
C SER A 741 12.12 8.34 -54.93
N ILE A 742 11.28 7.33 -55.14
CA ILE A 742 10.49 7.03 -56.31
C ILE A 742 9.74 5.71 -56.15
N GLN A 743 8.55 5.72 -56.65
CA GLN A 743 7.39 4.91 -56.80
C GLN A 743 7.54 3.59 -57.63
N ILE A 744 6.40 2.81 -57.51
CA ILE A 744 5.74 1.94 -58.53
C ILE A 744 6.04 0.44 -58.34
N ASP A 745 5.14 -0.51 -58.41
CA ASP A 745 3.71 -0.71 -58.57
C ASP A 745 3.41 -2.22 -58.47
N SER A 746 2.11 -2.52 -58.21
CA SER A 746 1.33 -3.70 -58.62
C SER A 746 1.57 -5.09 -58.00
N GLY A 747 0.47 -5.65 -57.51
CA GLY A 747 0.19 -7.07 -57.51
C GLY A 747 -0.50 -7.63 -56.22
N SER A 748 -1.84 -7.66 -56.27
CA SER A 748 -2.69 -8.40 -55.27
C SER A 748 -2.67 -9.92 -55.56
N PRO A 749 -3.39 -10.75 -54.78
CA PRO A 749 -3.48 -10.89 -53.30
C PRO A 749 -3.27 -12.36 -52.87
N GLN A 750 -2.90 -12.59 -51.66
CA GLN A 750 -3.25 -13.82 -50.91
C GLN A 750 -3.24 -13.63 -49.41
N THR A 751 -4.33 -14.07 -48.81
CA THR A 751 -4.67 -14.14 -47.40
C THR A 751 -3.63 -14.85 -46.56
N MET A 752 -3.13 -14.14 -45.52
CA MET A 752 -2.60 -14.74 -44.31
C MET A 752 -2.78 -13.82 -43.10
N VAL A 753 -3.42 -14.34 -42.09
CA VAL A 753 -3.63 -13.71 -40.79
C VAL A 753 -2.28 -13.46 -40.14
N LYS A 754 -1.94 -12.19 -39.91
CA LYS A 754 -0.79 -11.78 -39.08
C LYS A 754 -1.28 -11.02 -37.86
N THR A 755 -0.91 -11.54 -36.72
CA THR A 755 -1.00 -10.89 -35.43
C THR A 755 -0.28 -9.54 -35.47
N SER A 756 -1.01 -8.46 -35.16
CA SER A 756 -0.51 -7.09 -35.23
C SER A 756 0.18 -6.67 -33.95
N LYS A 757 1.35 -6.08 -34.10
CA LYS A 757 2.07 -5.28 -33.10
C LYS A 757 1.23 -4.05 -32.69
N PRO A 758 1.39 -3.49 -31.45
CA PRO A 758 0.60 -2.36 -30.99
C PRO A 758 0.84 -1.12 -31.85
N SER A 759 -0.26 -0.57 -32.40
CA SER A 759 -0.26 0.57 -33.29
C SER A 759 0.01 1.89 -32.55
N LYS A 760 0.68 2.81 -33.23
CA LYS A 760 0.87 4.22 -32.86
C LYS A 760 -0.47 4.84 -32.45
N ARG A 761 -0.51 5.62 -31.34
CA ARG A 761 -1.69 6.38 -30.90
C ARG A 761 -2.24 7.20 -32.06
N ASN A 762 -3.40 6.83 -32.59
CA ASN A 762 -4.13 7.62 -33.57
C ASN A 762 -4.57 8.95 -32.92
N LYS A 763 -4.02 10.07 -33.40
CA LYS A 763 -4.49 11.41 -33.02
C LYS A 763 -5.95 11.59 -33.46
N TRP A 764 -6.76 12.23 -32.60
CA TRP A 764 -8.12 12.61 -32.93
C TRP A 764 -8.10 13.75 -33.96
N LYS A 765 -8.90 13.64 -35.01
CA LYS A 765 -9.11 14.68 -36.01
C LYS A 765 -10.11 15.71 -35.49
N HIS A 766 -10.10 16.92 -36.06
CA HIS A 766 -11.00 18.01 -35.69
C HIS A 766 -12.48 17.60 -35.77
N ASP A 767 -12.87 17.00 -36.89
CA ASP A 767 -14.23 16.54 -37.14
C ASP A 767 -14.68 15.45 -36.17
N GLU A 768 -13.77 14.57 -35.75
CA GLU A 768 -14.05 13.54 -34.76
C GLU A 768 -14.30 14.16 -33.37
N ILE A 769 -13.56 15.23 -33.04
CA ILE A 769 -13.74 15.94 -31.77
C ILE A 769 -15.09 16.65 -31.75
N GLN A 770 -15.46 17.38 -32.82
CA GLN A 770 -16.76 18.04 -32.94
C GLN A 770 -17.90 17.00 -32.87
N LYS A 771 -17.79 15.88 -33.58
CA LYS A 771 -18.78 14.79 -33.53
C LYS A 771 -18.93 14.22 -32.11
N LEU A 772 -17.83 14.07 -31.37
CA LEU A 772 -17.88 13.63 -29.98
C LEU A 772 -18.63 14.63 -29.10
N ILE A 773 -18.37 15.92 -29.28
CA ILE A 773 -19.03 16.98 -28.51
C ILE A 773 -20.52 16.99 -28.81
N ALA A 774 -20.93 16.89 -30.07
CA ALA A 774 -22.32 16.85 -30.49
C ALA A 774 -23.06 15.63 -29.88
N LEU A 775 -22.55 14.42 -30.07
CA LEU A 775 -23.13 13.19 -29.51
C LEU A 775 -23.23 13.22 -27.99
N ARG A 776 -22.23 13.79 -27.34
CA ARG A 776 -22.23 13.93 -25.88
C ARG A 776 -23.24 15.01 -25.41
N GLY A 777 -23.47 16.04 -26.21
CA GLY A 777 -24.50 17.07 -26.00
C GLY A 777 -25.91 16.48 -26.10
N GLU A 778 -26.19 15.69 -27.16
CA GLU A 778 -27.47 15.01 -27.37
C GLU A 778 -27.82 14.08 -26.20
N LEU A 779 -26.82 13.42 -25.65
CA LEU A 779 -26.99 12.50 -24.52
C LEU A 779 -26.82 13.18 -23.15
N HIS A 780 -26.69 14.52 -23.07
CA HIS A 780 -26.34 15.22 -21.82
C HIS A 780 -27.35 14.92 -20.69
N SER A 781 -28.64 14.99 -20.95
CA SER A 781 -29.70 14.68 -19.98
C SER A 781 -29.63 13.24 -19.48
N LYS A 782 -29.38 12.27 -20.38
CA LYS A 782 -29.19 10.86 -20.01
C LYS A 782 -27.98 10.66 -19.11
N PHE A 783 -26.88 11.37 -19.36
CA PHE A 783 -25.68 11.32 -18.52
C PHE A 783 -25.88 11.91 -17.12
N GLN A 784 -26.86 12.77 -16.92
CA GLN A 784 -27.25 13.33 -15.61
C GLN A 784 -28.01 12.30 -14.75
N VAL A 785 -28.85 11.46 -15.35
CA VAL A 785 -29.80 10.58 -14.65
C VAL A 785 -29.26 9.16 -14.48
N VAL A 786 -28.49 8.63 -15.43
CA VAL A 786 -28.07 7.23 -15.46
C VAL A 786 -26.86 6.97 -14.55
N ARG A 787 -27.00 6.07 -13.56
CA ARG A 787 -25.91 5.65 -12.66
C ARG A 787 -24.78 4.88 -13.36
N ARG A 788 -25.05 4.06 -14.38
CA ARG A 788 -24.06 3.28 -15.16
C ARG A 788 -23.81 3.95 -16.51
N ARG A 789 -22.91 4.92 -16.53
CA ARG A 789 -22.61 5.76 -17.69
C ARG A 789 -21.84 5.06 -18.82
N MET A 790 -21.36 3.81 -18.65
CA MET A 790 -20.59 3.09 -19.71
C MET A 790 -21.44 2.75 -20.92
N ALA A 791 -22.68 2.34 -20.76
CA ALA A 791 -23.59 2.08 -21.86
C ALA A 791 -23.78 3.30 -22.80
N LEU A 792 -23.79 4.52 -22.24
CA LEU A 792 -23.88 5.76 -23.04
C LEU A 792 -22.57 6.04 -23.81
N TRP A 793 -21.41 5.62 -23.29
CA TRP A 793 -20.15 5.68 -24.02
C TRP A 793 -20.05 4.60 -25.11
N GLU A 794 -20.70 3.46 -24.92
CA GLU A 794 -20.88 2.41 -25.93
C GLU A 794 -21.77 2.89 -27.05
N GLU A 795 -22.86 3.61 -26.75
CA GLU A 795 -23.75 4.26 -27.72
C GLU A 795 -22.97 5.28 -28.59
N ILE A 796 -22.14 6.13 -27.98
CA ILE A 796 -21.27 7.07 -28.68
C ILE A 796 -20.24 6.33 -29.55
N SER A 797 -19.61 5.29 -29.04
CA SER A 797 -18.63 4.47 -29.76
C SER A 797 -19.27 3.80 -30.99
N SER A 798 -20.46 3.27 -30.85
CA SER A 798 -21.24 2.67 -31.95
C SER A 798 -21.59 3.71 -33.02
N SER A 799 -21.93 4.95 -32.63
CA SER A 799 -22.17 6.04 -33.58
C SER A 799 -20.91 6.47 -34.35
N PHE A 800 -19.70 6.32 -33.76
CA PHE A 800 -18.45 6.48 -34.49
C PHE A 800 -18.20 5.33 -35.50
N LEU A 801 -18.52 4.12 -35.08
CA LEU A 801 -18.33 2.94 -35.93
C LEU A 801 -19.26 3.01 -37.19
N SER A 802 -20.49 3.51 -37.04
CA SER A 802 -21.44 3.69 -38.14
C SER A 802 -20.98 4.66 -39.24
N ILE A 803 -20.02 5.54 -38.93
CA ILE A 803 -19.39 6.46 -39.90
C ILE A 803 -17.97 6.00 -40.31
N GLY A 804 -17.62 4.73 -40.04
CA GLY A 804 -16.34 4.15 -40.44
C GLY A 804 -15.16 4.57 -39.57
N VAL A 805 -15.39 5.15 -38.37
CA VAL A 805 -14.34 5.60 -37.44
C VAL A 805 -14.32 4.68 -36.22
N GLU A 806 -13.26 3.91 -36.08
CA GLU A 806 -13.12 2.99 -34.93
C GLU A 806 -12.54 3.74 -33.72
N ARG A 807 -13.39 4.01 -32.73
CA ARG A 807 -13.06 4.63 -31.44
C ARG A 807 -13.72 3.88 -30.30
N SER A 808 -12.92 3.34 -29.37
CA SER A 808 -13.47 2.59 -28.23
C SER A 808 -14.21 3.52 -27.23
N PRO A 809 -15.18 2.99 -26.46
CA PRO A 809 -15.88 3.75 -25.40
C PRO A 809 -14.93 4.42 -24.41
N ALA A 810 -13.82 3.76 -24.07
CA ALA A 810 -12.77 4.29 -23.20
C ALA A 810 -12.03 5.48 -23.84
N GLN A 811 -11.75 5.45 -25.14
CA GLN A 811 -11.13 6.56 -25.87
C GLN A 811 -12.06 7.77 -25.96
N CYS A 812 -13.35 7.57 -26.22
CA CYS A 812 -14.36 8.64 -26.24
C CYS A 812 -14.49 9.30 -24.87
N LYS A 813 -14.54 8.51 -23.80
CA LYS A 813 -14.59 8.99 -22.40
C LYS A 813 -13.33 9.78 -22.03
N SER A 814 -12.15 9.30 -22.40
CA SER A 814 -10.87 9.94 -22.11
C SER A 814 -10.73 11.30 -22.83
N LEU A 815 -11.11 11.36 -24.12
CA LEU A 815 -11.09 12.62 -24.85
C LEU A 815 -12.07 13.63 -24.25
N TRP A 816 -13.30 13.19 -23.92
CA TRP A 816 -14.28 14.08 -23.27
C TRP A 816 -13.76 14.67 -21.97
N ALA A 817 -13.13 13.86 -21.11
CA ALA A 817 -12.52 14.33 -19.87
C ALA A 817 -11.45 15.40 -20.12
N SER A 818 -10.59 15.21 -21.14
CA SER A 818 -9.58 16.19 -21.54
C SER A 818 -10.19 17.50 -22.09
N LEU A 819 -11.31 17.39 -22.81
CA LEU A 819 -12.03 18.57 -23.33
C LEU A 819 -12.67 19.37 -22.21
N VAL A 820 -13.29 18.72 -21.24
CA VAL A 820 -13.88 19.38 -20.04
C VAL A 820 -12.80 20.04 -19.19
N GLN A 821 -11.67 19.37 -18.97
CA GLN A 821 -10.54 19.95 -18.25
C GLN A 821 -10.05 21.24 -18.95
N LYS A 822 -9.84 21.19 -20.25
CA LYS A 822 -9.39 22.35 -21.03
C LYS A 822 -10.43 23.46 -21.09
N TYR A 823 -11.72 23.12 -21.04
CA TYR A 823 -12.80 24.12 -20.93
C TYR A 823 -12.71 24.86 -19.57
N GLU A 824 -12.55 24.14 -18.46
CA GLU A 824 -12.42 24.78 -17.13
C GLU A 824 -11.14 25.63 -17.01
N GLU A 825 -10.03 25.24 -17.65
CA GLU A 825 -8.80 26.01 -17.73
C GLU A 825 -9.02 27.33 -18.48
N ASN A 826 -9.71 27.29 -19.64
CA ASN A 826 -9.95 28.47 -20.48
C ASN A 826 -11.07 29.37 -19.95
N LYS A 827 -11.95 28.91 -19.10
CA LYS A 827 -13.10 29.64 -18.55
C LYS A 827 -12.70 30.92 -17.80
N ARG A 828 -11.45 31.02 -17.35
CA ARG A 828 -10.91 32.15 -16.56
C ARG A 828 -10.28 33.23 -17.41
N ASP A 829 -10.00 33.03 -18.72
CA ASP A 829 -9.32 33.98 -19.59
C ASP A 829 -10.06 34.17 -20.93
N LYS A 830 -10.64 35.37 -21.14
CA LYS A 830 -11.38 35.74 -22.37
C LYS A 830 -10.56 35.55 -23.66
N LYS A 831 -9.26 35.84 -23.67
CA LYS A 831 -8.39 35.67 -24.85
C LYS A 831 -8.16 34.21 -25.21
N SER A 832 -8.17 33.34 -24.24
CA SER A 832 -8.05 31.87 -24.42
C SER A 832 -9.36 31.25 -24.89
N GLN A 833 -10.51 31.81 -24.49
CA GLN A 833 -11.84 31.40 -24.95
C GLN A 833 -12.00 31.60 -26.46
N GLU A 834 -11.65 32.77 -26.98
CA GLU A 834 -11.75 33.11 -28.41
C GLU A 834 -10.81 32.27 -29.30
N LYS A 835 -9.69 31.80 -28.77
CA LYS A 835 -8.70 31.04 -29.53
C LYS A 835 -8.96 29.53 -29.59
N TRP A 836 -9.83 29.02 -28.75
CA TRP A 836 -10.08 27.57 -28.68
C TRP A 836 -11.41 27.19 -29.34
N PRO A 837 -11.40 26.50 -30.50
CA PRO A 837 -12.57 26.32 -31.38
C PRO A 837 -13.73 25.52 -30.77
N TYR A 838 -13.54 24.87 -29.62
CA TYR A 838 -14.56 24.06 -28.98
C TYR A 838 -15.16 24.71 -27.72
N PHE A 839 -14.75 25.91 -27.38
CA PHE A 839 -15.15 26.57 -26.13
C PHE A 839 -16.66 26.85 -26.08
N GLU A 840 -17.22 27.42 -27.12
CA GLU A 840 -18.64 27.81 -27.15
C GLU A 840 -19.58 26.59 -27.13
N GLU A 841 -19.24 25.54 -27.87
CA GLU A 841 -20.02 24.31 -27.92
C GLU A 841 -20.03 23.60 -26.54
N LEU A 842 -18.89 23.52 -25.89
CA LEU A 842 -18.78 22.96 -24.54
C LEU A 842 -19.47 23.83 -23.49
N ASN A 843 -19.38 25.15 -23.62
CA ASN A 843 -20.06 26.10 -22.73
C ASN A 843 -21.59 25.91 -22.79
N ARG A 844 -22.15 25.76 -24.00
CA ARG A 844 -23.58 25.46 -24.19
C ARG A 844 -24.03 24.18 -23.51
N ILE A 845 -23.23 23.11 -23.58
CA ILE A 845 -23.55 21.81 -22.97
C ILE A 845 -23.37 21.86 -21.46
N LEU A 846 -22.32 22.49 -20.96
CA LEU A 846 -21.92 22.41 -19.55
C LEU A 846 -22.57 23.49 -18.67
N SER A 847 -22.94 24.65 -19.22
CA SER A 847 -23.57 25.73 -18.46
C SER A 847 -25.10 25.62 -18.38
N GLY A 848 -25.71 24.68 -19.09
CA GLY A 848 -27.16 24.44 -19.03
C GLY A 848 -28.02 25.54 -19.68
N LEU A 849 -27.43 26.41 -20.52
CA LEU A 849 -28.18 27.41 -21.31
C LEU A 849 -28.94 26.68 -22.44
N GLU A 850 -30.19 26.36 -22.18
CA GLU A 850 -31.13 25.94 -23.23
C GLU A 850 -31.24 27.06 -24.27
N ALA A 851 -30.98 26.68 -25.52
CA ALA A 851 -31.24 27.58 -26.64
C ALA A 851 -32.76 27.85 -26.73
N THR A 852 -33.19 29.05 -26.30
CA THR A 852 -34.45 29.60 -26.78
C THR A 852 -34.30 29.75 -28.29
N ALA A 853 -34.92 28.85 -29.00
CA ALA A 853 -35.13 28.97 -30.44
C ALA A 853 -35.90 30.25 -30.70
N GLN A 854 -35.25 31.26 -31.26
CA GLN A 854 -35.94 32.29 -32.00
C GLN A 854 -36.07 31.88 -33.50
N LYS A 855 -37.27 32.06 -33.97
CA LYS A 855 -37.81 31.80 -35.32
C LYS A 855 -36.91 32.26 -36.46
#